data_37638cf0e623289592ee365bda811056
#
_entry.id   37638cf0e623289592ee365bda811056
#
_cell.length_a   1.000
_cell.length_b   1.000
_cell.length_c   1.000
_cell.angle_alpha   90.00
_cell.angle_beta   90.00
_cell.angle_gamma   90.00
#
_symmetry.space_group_name_H-M   'P 1'
#
loop_
_entity.id
_entity.type
_entity.pdbx_description
1 polymer ?
#
loop_
_entity_poly.entity_id
_entity_poly.type
_entity_poly.pdbx_seq_one_letter_code
_entity_poly.pdbx_strand_id
1 'polypeptide(L)'
;MSTFNFDPEVLFRRRRPRVVRSPRFTRIRKILLIVLAVIVVLVIIALALMSLRVNFLYLSSLGHSNVFWTPLIAQVVLFLIGLVLTGALVGVSVPFWSRAVSGIDARAGRITFWTGIAIAVLAGIGGGSHLAGEWQDVLLFLHGHAFGATDPVFHMDYGFYVFTLPVIDGVSALLWGAAVLGLLGACAVVAVSLTIIHAPEEVDVQLHPATGKSVDDALRIGILHAGAALAAIFVLASLGAHFSVYHLATESNSQYSFVGPNATDLNVLIPVLTALQVIALLFAVATIALLVRRSRRRPTWRTVAWLGGLLGGWLILAGALTSIPEAVYTAASVNPNAESAQAKSIDNYLTASRYAWGLQATGSQPSVVNQPFKTVVTPTLNVDLAADPGTLANVRVQDPTQLPAVLNQLDRTRAYQTFDNNITVDRYPNASGQETEVMVGVREIAEGDIPNSNFVNDTFVYTHGYGITAVSVSQIGPEGEPEILDGKEPLQQVQSGAPPALDFDGTGGNPEIYCGEQTSQPVVVNTNQLEFNYPSTPDAYMHAGTQMAGFTINNPFDKLATSISQFGGLNLFLSGIPNSQSKVLINRTVTQRIESIAPFLSVDSDPYIVADPETGDLMWIADAYVETGNFPESDNVNGISYQRNAVKAVVNARTCAVTLYAVDPTEPLTAAWSAIYPGLLHPISQMPSFLVQHLRYPENLFSNQVQVYSQVQVDDQLPVSNPQVASDFFSKNNFYSPSQGLQPDGTAVPTTPQYLELTLPGNPTPQFVLMQTFSPYNSGSGGQASNMTAWLAAESDYTVTDHPPLVAVPLGNNTNVRGPYQFDNNSNTDPAISQQRTLLGESGSQVVLGNVIVLPFNDDSFLFVRPFYVLPNQSSGVSFPQLRYVIVGTQNSVALGTSLPTALEALYNTTSLPAGLNPTTTSPSPSPSPSPSPSPGATPTPSASPTASPPAGGYTPQELAIIGDLVTQEANLKADYASGNLAAAGQAQAAINADISQLSQLLASGGVTLPTPTAASPTPSP
;
A
#
# COMPACT_ATOMS: atom_id res chain seq x y z
N MET A 1 55.54 -15.64 60.96
CA MET A 1 55.47 -15.35 59.57
C MET A 1 55.32 -16.66 58.85
N SER A 2 54.15 -17.16 58.66
CA SER A 2 53.85 -18.45 57.99
C SER A 2 52.88 -18.22 56.88
N THR A 3 53.35 -18.49 55.70
CA THR A 3 52.62 -18.43 54.44
C THR A 3 51.56 -19.53 54.39
N PHE A 4 50.28 -19.16 54.34
CA PHE A 4 49.20 -20.07 54.03
C PHE A 4 49.11 -20.25 52.49
N ASN A 5 49.42 -21.48 52.09
CA ASN A 5 49.19 -21.92 50.69
C ASN A 5 47.72 -22.29 50.54
N PHE A 6 46.96 -21.51 49.72
CA PHE A 6 45.61 -21.83 49.34
C PHE A 6 45.66 -22.69 48.08
N ASP A 7 45.21 -23.96 48.20
CA ASP A 7 45.06 -24.88 47.09
C ASP A 7 43.64 -24.71 46.50
N PRO A 8 43.47 -24.24 45.26
CA PRO A 8 42.18 -23.99 44.65
C PRO A 8 41.41 -25.23 44.23
N GLU A 9 41.99 -26.41 44.26
CA GLU A 9 41.34 -27.64 43.75
C GLU A 9 40.34 -28.33 44.71
N VAL A 10 40.24 -27.87 45.97
CA VAL A 10 39.39 -28.52 46.96
C VAL A 10 37.96 -28.00 46.99
N LEU A 11 37.63 -26.92 46.32
CA LEU A 11 36.29 -26.24 46.43
C LEU A 11 35.27 -26.65 45.39
N PHE A 12 35.59 -27.49 44.38
CA PHE A 12 34.62 -27.86 43.33
C PHE A 12 34.29 -29.33 43.21
N ARG A 13 34.55 -30.16 44.19
CA ARG A 13 34.05 -31.55 44.22
C ARG A 13 32.78 -31.69 45.05
N ARG A 14 31.70 -30.95 44.74
CA ARG A 14 30.32 -31.40 45.07
C ARG A 14 29.88 -32.39 44.01
N ARG A 15 30.09 -33.66 44.26
CA ARG A 15 29.40 -34.74 43.54
C ARG A 15 27.90 -34.56 43.73
N ARG A 16 27.20 -34.03 42.67
CA ARG A 16 25.75 -34.12 42.64
C ARG A 16 25.40 -35.62 42.65
N PRO A 17 24.45 -36.06 43.49
CA PRO A 17 24.01 -37.44 43.45
C PRO A 17 23.45 -37.74 42.05
N ARG A 18 24.06 -38.67 41.33
CA ARG A 18 23.48 -39.26 40.13
C ARG A 18 22.18 -39.92 40.55
N VAL A 19 21.05 -39.25 40.36
CA VAL A 19 19.73 -39.90 40.39
C VAL A 19 19.74 -40.94 39.26
N VAL A 20 19.95 -42.22 39.63
CA VAL A 20 19.79 -43.34 38.69
C VAL A 20 18.32 -43.46 38.36
N ARG A 21 17.92 -42.68 37.33
CA ARG A 21 16.55 -42.82 36.78
C ARG A 21 16.45 -44.20 36.16
N SER A 22 15.46 -44.99 36.60
CA SER A 22 15.24 -46.29 36.07
C SER A 22 15.05 -46.26 34.54
N PRO A 23 15.61 -47.15 33.74
CA PRO A 23 15.48 -47.16 32.29
C PRO A 23 14.03 -47.23 31.79
N ARG A 24 13.06 -47.65 32.63
CA ARG A 24 11.62 -47.65 32.36
C ARG A 24 11.05 -46.23 32.40
N PHE A 25 11.47 -45.36 33.32
CA PHE A 25 10.97 -43.99 33.45
C PHE A 25 11.40 -43.10 32.27
N THR A 26 12.63 -43.27 31.76
CA THR A 26 13.12 -42.57 30.56
C THR A 26 12.42 -43.04 29.28
N ARG A 27 12.05 -44.31 29.18
CA ARG A 27 11.25 -44.83 28.05
C ARG A 27 9.82 -44.31 28.08
N ILE A 28 9.16 -44.35 29.21
CA ILE A 28 7.78 -43.80 29.39
C ILE A 28 7.75 -42.29 29.03
N ARG A 29 8.70 -41.49 29.54
CA ARG A 29 8.80 -40.09 29.21
C ARG A 29 9.02 -39.83 27.71
N LYS A 30 9.87 -40.62 27.04
CA LYS A 30 10.06 -40.52 25.58
C LYS A 30 8.78 -40.86 24.81
N ILE A 31 8.07 -41.94 25.22
CA ILE A 31 6.79 -42.29 24.60
C ILE A 31 5.75 -41.18 24.81
N LEU A 32 5.63 -40.63 26.03
CA LEU A 32 4.71 -39.52 26.31
C LEU A 32 5.04 -38.28 25.47
N LEU A 33 6.32 -37.95 25.31
CA LEU A 33 6.74 -36.83 24.46
C LEU A 33 6.42 -37.09 22.98
N ILE A 34 6.60 -38.32 22.49
CA ILE A 34 6.25 -38.68 21.11
C ILE A 34 4.73 -38.62 20.93
N VAL A 35 3.95 -39.15 21.85
CA VAL A 35 2.47 -39.10 21.82
C VAL A 35 1.99 -37.66 21.84
N LEU A 36 2.58 -36.84 22.73
CA LEU A 36 2.24 -35.41 22.80
C LEU A 36 2.58 -34.68 21.46
N ALA A 37 3.75 -34.97 20.89
CA ALA A 37 4.15 -34.40 19.60
C ALA A 37 3.20 -34.84 18.48
N VAL A 38 2.79 -36.12 18.46
CA VAL A 38 1.80 -36.61 17.49
C VAL A 38 0.44 -35.93 17.68
N ILE A 39 -0.02 -35.76 18.92
CA ILE A 39 -1.28 -35.04 19.20
C ILE A 39 -1.20 -33.60 18.71
N VAL A 40 -0.12 -32.88 18.99
CA VAL A 40 0.08 -31.51 18.53
C VAL A 40 0.04 -31.43 17.00
N VAL A 41 0.73 -32.35 16.31
CA VAL A 41 0.71 -32.40 14.84
C VAL A 41 -0.70 -32.67 14.31
N LEU A 42 -1.43 -33.62 14.94
CA LEU A 42 -2.81 -33.93 14.53
C LEU A 42 -3.75 -32.73 14.76
N VAL A 43 -3.58 -31.97 15.85
CA VAL A 43 -4.35 -30.75 16.12
C VAL A 43 -4.05 -29.68 15.06
N ILE A 44 -2.77 -29.46 14.72
CA ILE A 44 -2.38 -28.50 13.67
C ILE A 44 -3.01 -28.91 12.33
N ILE A 45 -2.95 -30.18 11.96
CA ILE A 45 -3.57 -30.69 10.73
C ILE A 45 -5.09 -30.49 10.76
N ALA A 46 -5.75 -30.77 11.89
CA ALA A 46 -7.20 -30.58 12.02
C ALA A 46 -7.59 -29.10 11.86
N LEU A 47 -6.86 -28.20 12.49
CA LEU A 47 -7.08 -26.75 12.35
C LEU A 47 -6.87 -26.28 10.90
N ALA A 48 -5.82 -26.75 10.24
CA ALA A 48 -5.57 -26.44 8.83
C ALA A 48 -6.70 -26.96 7.91
N LEU A 49 -7.19 -28.18 8.14
CA LEU A 49 -8.31 -28.74 7.39
C LEU A 49 -9.63 -27.98 7.63
N MET A 50 -9.87 -27.48 8.85
CA MET A 50 -11.02 -26.64 9.17
C MET A 50 -10.95 -25.30 8.41
N SER A 51 -9.81 -24.65 8.42
CA SER A 51 -9.59 -23.41 7.67
C SER A 51 -9.76 -23.62 6.15
N LEU A 52 -9.16 -24.67 5.58
CA LEU A 52 -9.35 -25.03 4.17
C LEU A 52 -10.83 -25.30 3.84
N ARG A 53 -11.56 -25.96 4.74
CA ARG A 53 -13.00 -26.21 4.55
C ARG A 53 -13.81 -24.92 4.52
N VAL A 54 -13.55 -24.00 5.42
CA VAL A 54 -14.24 -22.69 5.46
C VAL A 54 -13.93 -21.87 4.21
N ASN A 55 -12.68 -21.82 3.78
CA ASN A 55 -12.30 -21.14 2.54
C ASN A 55 -12.99 -21.75 1.31
N PHE A 56 -13.08 -23.08 1.24
CA PHE A 56 -13.84 -23.74 0.19
C PHE A 56 -15.34 -23.38 0.22
N LEU A 57 -15.96 -23.36 1.40
CA LEU A 57 -17.38 -22.99 1.54
C LEU A 57 -17.60 -21.54 1.09
N TYR A 58 -16.73 -20.65 1.46
CA TYR A 58 -16.77 -19.24 1.10
C TYR A 58 -16.68 -19.06 -0.42
N LEU A 59 -15.61 -19.54 -1.06
CA LEU A 59 -15.41 -19.38 -2.50
C LEU A 59 -16.48 -20.13 -3.32
N SER A 60 -16.93 -21.29 -2.84
CA SER A 60 -18.02 -22.04 -3.47
C SER A 60 -19.36 -21.30 -3.40
N SER A 61 -19.62 -20.58 -2.29
CA SER A 61 -20.87 -19.79 -2.14
C SER A 61 -20.91 -18.57 -3.06
N LEU A 62 -19.74 -18.07 -3.46
CA LEU A 62 -19.60 -16.99 -4.42
C LEU A 62 -19.56 -17.46 -5.89
N GLY A 63 -19.63 -18.77 -6.14
CA GLY A 63 -19.56 -19.34 -7.48
C GLY A 63 -18.13 -19.57 -8.00
N HIS A 64 -17.11 -19.22 -7.22
CA HIS A 64 -15.69 -19.24 -7.61
C HIS A 64 -14.89 -20.42 -7.01
N SER A 65 -15.45 -21.62 -7.00
CA SER A 65 -14.77 -22.81 -6.48
C SER A 65 -13.45 -23.14 -7.22
N ASN A 66 -13.30 -22.70 -8.47
CA ASN A 66 -12.06 -22.81 -9.24
C ASN A 66 -10.91 -22.04 -8.59
N VAL A 67 -11.15 -20.90 -7.96
CA VAL A 67 -10.12 -20.14 -7.22
C VAL A 67 -9.57 -20.91 -6.03
N PHE A 68 -10.37 -21.79 -5.44
CA PHE A 68 -9.89 -22.70 -4.41
C PHE A 68 -9.10 -23.89 -4.98
N TRP A 69 -9.63 -24.55 -6.02
CA TRP A 69 -9.07 -25.81 -6.50
C TRP A 69 -7.81 -25.61 -7.35
N THR A 70 -7.73 -24.57 -8.16
CA THR A 70 -6.60 -24.35 -9.06
C THR A 70 -5.26 -24.23 -8.31
N PRO A 71 -5.10 -23.33 -7.30
CA PRO A 71 -3.85 -23.23 -6.54
C PRO A 71 -3.58 -24.51 -5.76
N LEU A 72 -4.59 -25.12 -5.13
CA LEU A 72 -4.41 -26.33 -4.33
C LEU A 72 -3.92 -27.50 -5.19
N ILE A 73 -4.54 -27.72 -6.36
CA ILE A 73 -4.13 -28.80 -7.28
C ILE A 73 -2.73 -28.51 -7.83
N ALA A 74 -2.46 -27.28 -8.26
CA ALA A 74 -1.15 -26.88 -8.76
C ALA A 74 -0.06 -27.11 -7.71
N GLN A 75 -0.24 -26.63 -6.49
CA GLN A 75 0.70 -26.83 -5.39
C GLN A 75 0.94 -28.29 -5.05
N VAL A 76 -0.12 -29.11 -4.98
CA VAL A 76 0.01 -30.55 -4.70
C VAL A 76 0.75 -31.28 -5.83
N VAL A 77 0.41 -30.98 -7.09
CA VAL A 77 1.07 -31.60 -8.25
C VAL A 77 2.53 -31.20 -8.30
N LEU A 78 2.83 -29.92 -8.15
CA LEU A 78 4.21 -29.39 -8.16
C LEU A 78 5.01 -29.91 -6.97
N PHE A 79 4.40 -30.02 -5.78
CA PHE A 79 5.02 -30.66 -4.62
C PHE A 79 5.42 -32.10 -4.92
N LEU A 80 4.54 -32.90 -5.52
CA LEU A 80 4.82 -34.27 -5.87
C LEU A 80 5.92 -34.40 -6.95
N ILE A 81 5.89 -33.52 -7.94
CA ILE A 81 6.93 -33.45 -8.98
C ILE A 81 8.28 -33.11 -8.34
N GLY A 82 8.36 -32.06 -7.53
CA GLY A 82 9.59 -31.66 -6.86
C GLY A 82 10.10 -32.69 -5.87
N LEU A 83 9.20 -33.33 -5.11
CA LEU A 83 9.52 -34.45 -4.19
C LEU A 83 10.19 -35.61 -4.95
N VAL A 84 9.57 -36.06 -6.04
CA VAL A 84 10.08 -37.18 -6.83
C VAL A 84 11.36 -36.77 -7.56
N LEU A 85 11.39 -35.61 -8.20
CA LEU A 85 12.56 -35.17 -8.98
C LEU A 85 13.79 -35.00 -8.09
N THR A 86 13.69 -34.16 -7.06
CA THR A 86 14.83 -33.88 -6.15
C THR A 86 15.21 -35.14 -5.33
N GLY A 87 14.18 -35.84 -4.83
CA GLY A 87 14.40 -37.10 -4.10
C GLY A 87 15.08 -38.17 -4.94
N ALA A 88 14.71 -38.32 -6.21
CA ALA A 88 15.35 -39.26 -7.15
C ALA A 88 16.78 -38.82 -7.50
N LEU A 89 17.00 -37.53 -7.81
CA LEU A 89 18.33 -36.99 -8.13
C LEU A 89 19.33 -37.21 -7.00
N VAL A 90 18.94 -36.92 -5.76
CA VAL A 90 19.77 -37.20 -4.57
C VAL A 90 19.83 -38.68 -4.28
N GLY A 91 18.71 -39.43 -4.46
CA GLY A 91 18.56 -40.85 -4.25
C GLY A 91 19.50 -41.70 -5.11
N VAL A 92 19.75 -41.26 -6.36
CA VAL A 92 20.76 -41.91 -7.25
C VAL A 92 22.15 -41.95 -6.60
N SER A 93 22.50 -41.01 -5.75
CA SER A 93 23.78 -40.92 -5.05
C SER A 93 23.89 -41.95 -3.91
N VAL A 94 22.78 -42.35 -3.28
CA VAL A 94 22.76 -43.20 -2.08
C VAL A 94 23.38 -44.57 -2.28
N PRO A 95 23.10 -45.32 -3.38
CA PRO A 95 23.77 -46.60 -3.65
C PRO A 95 25.30 -46.48 -3.77
N PHE A 96 25.80 -45.40 -4.32
CA PHE A 96 27.24 -45.12 -4.44
C PHE A 96 27.86 -44.89 -3.07
N TRP A 97 27.24 -44.00 -2.24
CA TRP A 97 27.72 -43.75 -0.88
C TRP A 97 27.70 -45.04 -0.02
N SER A 98 26.59 -45.76 -0.05
CA SER A 98 26.42 -47.02 0.69
C SER A 98 27.42 -48.11 0.26
N ARG A 99 27.59 -48.31 -1.06
CA ARG A 99 28.55 -49.29 -1.60
C ARG A 99 29.98 -48.96 -1.23
N ALA A 100 30.35 -47.69 -1.27
CA ALA A 100 31.67 -47.23 -0.88
C ALA A 100 31.93 -47.54 0.60
N VAL A 101 31.04 -47.14 1.50
CA VAL A 101 31.19 -47.39 2.94
C VAL A 101 31.05 -48.89 3.31
N SER A 102 30.21 -49.66 2.61
CA SER A 102 30.09 -51.13 2.81
C SER A 102 31.37 -51.89 2.52
N GLY A 103 32.22 -51.34 1.66
CA GLY A 103 33.56 -51.88 1.39
C GLY A 103 34.47 -51.81 2.61
N ILE A 104 34.23 -50.89 3.53
CA ILE A 104 34.98 -50.65 4.76
C ILE A 104 34.35 -51.44 5.91
N ASP A 105 33.06 -51.19 6.19
CA ASP A 105 32.26 -51.90 7.20
C ASP A 105 30.81 -52.06 6.72
N ALA A 106 30.30 -53.33 6.74
CA ALA A 106 28.95 -53.63 6.31
C ALA A 106 27.85 -52.99 7.20
N ARG A 107 28.11 -52.77 8.48
CA ARG A 107 27.15 -52.11 9.37
C ARG A 107 27.08 -50.60 9.06
N ALA A 108 28.24 -49.96 8.91
CA ALA A 108 28.34 -48.57 8.51
C ALA A 108 27.70 -48.33 7.12
N GLY A 109 27.92 -49.24 6.16
CA GLY A 109 27.27 -49.18 4.85
C GLY A 109 25.75 -49.22 4.90
N ARG A 110 25.15 -50.07 5.79
CA ARG A 110 23.69 -50.07 6.00
C ARG A 110 23.19 -48.79 6.66
N ILE A 111 23.92 -48.24 7.61
CA ILE A 111 23.60 -46.96 8.24
C ILE A 111 23.64 -45.86 7.16
N THR A 112 24.70 -45.82 6.36
CA THR A 112 24.83 -44.83 5.25
C THR A 112 23.70 -44.98 4.24
N PHE A 113 23.23 -46.18 3.94
CA PHE A 113 22.09 -46.38 3.07
C PHE A 113 20.81 -45.73 3.63
N TRP A 114 20.46 -46.05 4.90
CA TRP A 114 19.25 -45.51 5.49
C TRP A 114 19.33 -43.98 5.79
N THR A 115 20.49 -43.49 6.20
CA THR A 115 20.71 -42.06 6.35
C THR A 115 20.68 -41.33 5.00
N GLY A 116 21.24 -41.94 3.96
CA GLY A 116 21.17 -41.42 2.59
C GLY A 116 19.73 -41.40 2.06
N ILE A 117 18.93 -42.42 2.30
CA ILE A 117 17.48 -42.40 1.96
C ILE A 117 16.77 -41.31 2.75
N ALA A 118 17.05 -41.14 4.05
CA ALA A 118 16.46 -40.06 4.84
C ALA A 118 16.84 -38.68 4.28
N ILE A 119 18.09 -38.48 3.87
CA ILE A 119 18.55 -37.23 3.22
C ILE A 119 17.84 -37.06 1.89
N ALA A 120 17.70 -38.09 1.06
CA ALA A 120 16.99 -37.98 -0.22
C ALA A 120 15.51 -37.63 -0.04
N VAL A 121 14.84 -38.23 0.97
CA VAL A 121 13.44 -37.89 1.30
C VAL A 121 13.32 -36.46 1.80
N LEU A 122 14.20 -36.00 2.70
CA LEU A 122 14.20 -34.62 3.19
C LEU A 122 14.51 -33.61 2.06
N ALA A 123 15.46 -33.92 1.20
CA ALA A 123 15.75 -33.12 0.01
C ALA A 123 14.55 -33.09 -0.95
N GLY A 124 13.88 -34.24 -1.12
CA GLY A 124 12.65 -34.33 -1.90
C GLY A 124 11.52 -33.49 -1.32
N ILE A 125 11.32 -33.52 0.00
CA ILE A 125 10.33 -32.65 0.68
C ILE A 125 10.70 -31.15 0.46
N GLY A 126 11.98 -30.80 0.63
CA GLY A 126 12.45 -29.43 0.36
C GLY A 126 12.24 -29.00 -1.08
N GLY A 127 12.60 -29.85 -2.05
CA GLY A 127 12.36 -29.57 -3.47
C GLY A 127 10.88 -29.53 -3.84
N GLY A 128 10.06 -30.39 -3.22
CA GLY A 128 8.62 -30.33 -3.36
C GLY A 128 8.01 -29.03 -2.83
N SER A 129 8.45 -28.62 -1.64
CA SER A 129 7.97 -27.36 -1.05
C SER A 129 8.40 -26.13 -1.86
N HIS A 130 9.63 -26.13 -2.40
CA HIS A 130 10.11 -25.05 -3.27
C HIS A 130 9.26 -24.95 -4.54
N LEU A 131 9.10 -26.08 -5.27
CA LEU A 131 8.35 -26.06 -6.52
C LEU A 131 6.85 -25.77 -6.30
N ALA A 132 6.29 -26.20 -5.16
CA ALA A 132 4.93 -25.82 -4.78
C ALA A 132 4.78 -24.32 -4.49
N GLY A 133 5.83 -23.64 -4.05
CA GLY A 133 5.85 -22.19 -3.88
C GLY A 133 5.78 -21.44 -5.21
N GLU A 134 6.36 -21.99 -6.26
CA GLU A 134 6.43 -21.39 -7.61
C GLU A 134 5.18 -21.68 -8.47
N TRP A 135 4.05 -22.01 -7.85
CA TRP A 135 2.85 -22.44 -8.57
C TRP A 135 2.29 -21.37 -9.51
N GLN A 136 2.39 -20.09 -9.15
CA GLN A 136 1.93 -18.96 -9.96
C GLN A 136 2.78 -18.84 -11.22
N ASP A 137 4.10 -18.82 -11.07
CA ASP A 137 5.03 -18.72 -12.19
C ASP A 137 4.86 -19.88 -13.18
N VAL A 138 4.65 -21.10 -12.66
CA VAL A 138 4.41 -22.27 -13.52
C VAL A 138 3.06 -22.14 -14.26
N LEU A 139 2.00 -21.67 -13.62
CA LEU A 139 0.71 -21.47 -14.30
C LEU A 139 0.80 -20.33 -15.32
N LEU A 140 1.47 -19.24 -14.98
CA LEU A 140 1.72 -18.12 -15.90
C LEU A 140 2.57 -18.58 -17.09
N PHE A 141 3.60 -19.41 -16.88
CA PHE A 141 4.37 -19.99 -17.97
C PHE A 141 3.51 -20.81 -18.94
N LEU A 142 2.58 -21.61 -18.40
CA LEU A 142 1.71 -22.48 -19.20
C LEU A 142 0.62 -21.72 -19.99
N HIS A 143 0.23 -20.53 -19.52
CA HIS A 143 -0.84 -19.71 -20.09
C HIS A 143 -0.33 -18.33 -20.58
N GLY A 144 1.00 -18.11 -20.53
CA GLY A 144 1.60 -16.84 -20.91
C GLY A 144 1.33 -16.44 -22.36
N HIS A 145 1.16 -15.15 -22.55
CA HIS A 145 0.98 -14.52 -23.86
C HIS A 145 2.18 -13.63 -24.19
N ALA A 146 2.48 -13.47 -25.47
CA ALA A 146 3.52 -12.54 -25.89
C ALA A 146 3.06 -11.09 -25.65
N PHE A 147 3.97 -10.25 -25.18
CA PHE A 147 3.74 -8.80 -25.08
C PHE A 147 3.71 -8.12 -26.44
N GLY A 148 4.23 -8.79 -27.50
CA GLY A 148 4.30 -8.20 -28.82
C GLY A 148 5.35 -7.10 -28.98
N ALA A 149 6.15 -6.90 -27.93
CA ALA A 149 7.29 -6.00 -27.90
C ALA A 149 8.50 -6.73 -27.30
N THR A 150 9.70 -6.32 -27.71
CA THR A 150 10.95 -6.98 -27.34
C THR A 150 11.86 -6.04 -26.59
N ASP A 151 12.64 -6.61 -25.66
CA ASP A 151 13.68 -5.84 -25.00
C ASP A 151 14.72 -5.34 -26.03
N PRO A 152 15.26 -4.14 -25.85
CA PRO A 152 16.16 -3.53 -26.83
C PRO A 152 17.58 -4.12 -26.83
N VAL A 153 17.97 -4.91 -25.82
CA VAL A 153 19.33 -5.48 -25.70
C VAL A 153 19.43 -6.88 -26.30
N PHE A 154 18.54 -7.78 -25.85
CA PHE A 154 18.58 -9.20 -26.23
C PHE A 154 17.54 -9.56 -27.29
N HIS A 155 16.64 -8.62 -27.62
CA HIS A 155 15.55 -8.79 -28.61
C HIS A 155 14.61 -9.96 -28.28
N MET A 156 14.48 -10.28 -26.98
CA MET A 156 13.53 -11.24 -26.48
C MET A 156 12.20 -10.55 -26.23
N ASP A 157 11.07 -11.23 -26.52
CA ASP A 157 9.76 -10.74 -26.10
C ASP A 157 9.73 -10.55 -24.57
N TYR A 158 9.12 -9.48 -24.09
CA TYR A 158 9.03 -9.20 -22.66
C TYR A 158 8.40 -10.36 -21.88
N GLY A 159 7.52 -11.15 -22.49
CA GLY A 159 6.96 -12.36 -21.91
C GLY A 159 7.98 -13.43 -21.54
N PHE A 160 9.17 -13.43 -22.17
CA PHE A 160 10.26 -14.32 -21.76
C PHE A 160 10.69 -14.03 -20.30
N TYR A 161 10.86 -12.77 -19.95
CA TYR A 161 11.28 -12.35 -18.60
C TYR A 161 10.18 -12.55 -17.56
N VAL A 162 8.94 -12.26 -17.94
CA VAL A 162 7.79 -12.32 -17.04
C VAL A 162 7.32 -13.76 -16.82
N PHE A 163 7.25 -14.59 -17.86
CA PHE A 163 6.63 -15.91 -17.78
C PHE A 163 7.62 -17.07 -17.79
N THR A 164 8.74 -16.94 -18.52
CA THR A 164 9.62 -18.08 -18.79
C THR A 164 10.83 -18.12 -17.85
N LEU A 165 11.50 -17.00 -17.65
CA LEU A 165 12.73 -16.91 -16.88
C LEU A 165 12.53 -17.34 -15.40
N PRO A 166 11.46 -16.95 -14.69
CA PRO A 166 11.23 -17.38 -13.31
C PRO A 166 11.14 -18.90 -13.16
N VAL A 167 10.48 -19.60 -14.09
CA VAL A 167 10.38 -21.06 -14.07
C VAL A 167 11.74 -21.73 -14.31
N ILE A 168 12.56 -21.15 -15.20
CA ILE A 168 13.93 -21.63 -15.43
C ILE A 168 14.76 -21.50 -14.14
N ASP A 169 14.62 -20.42 -13.42
CA ASP A 169 15.31 -20.18 -12.14
C ASP A 169 14.87 -21.18 -11.08
N GLY A 170 13.58 -21.41 -10.92
CA GLY A 170 13.02 -22.39 -9.99
C GLY A 170 13.54 -23.81 -10.26
N VAL A 171 13.55 -24.23 -11.53
CA VAL A 171 14.09 -25.55 -11.93
C VAL A 171 15.60 -25.61 -11.73
N SER A 172 16.33 -24.53 -12.08
CA SER A 172 17.78 -24.45 -11.90
C SER A 172 18.16 -24.58 -10.43
N ALA A 173 17.45 -23.94 -9.50
CA ALA A 173 17.68 -24.04 -8.07
C ALA A 173 17.57 -25.48 -7.54
N LEU A 174 16.57 -26.25 -8.03
CA LEU A 174 16.42 -27.68 -7.68
C LEU A 174 17.61 -28.52 -8.17
N LEU A 175 18.04 -28.30 -9.41
CA LEU A 175 19.16 -29.04 -9.99
C LEU A 175 20.46 -28.72 -9.28
N TRP A 176 20.72 -27.46 -8.98
CA TRP A 176 21.86 -27.00 -8.19
C TRP A 176 21.86 -27.63 -6.79
N GLY A 177 20.74 -27.59 -6.08
CA GLY A 177 20.58 -28.18 -4.75
C GLY A 177 20.90 -29.68 -4.75
N ALA A 178 20.35 -30.44 -5.72
CA ALA A 178 20.60 -31.85 -5.86
C ALA A 178 22.08 -32.18 -6.19
N ALA A 179 22.69 -31.42 -7.09
CA ALA A 179 24.10 -31.62 -7.50
C ALA A 179 25.05 -31.33 -6.33
N VAL A 180 24.81 -30.26 -5.56
CA VAL A 180 25.61 -29.90 -4.37
C VAL A 180 25.47 -30.94 -3.29
N LEU A 181 24.26 -31.44 -2.99
CA LEU A 181 24.07 -32.54 -2.01
C LEU A 181 24.75 -33.81 -2.46
N GLY A 182 24.69 -34.14 -3.75
CA GLY A 182 25.41 -35.26 -4.33
C GLY A 182 26.92 -35.16 -4.17
N LEU A 183 27.48 -33.96 -4.41
CA LEU A 183 28.91 -33.68 -4.24
C LEU A 183 29.32 -33.78 -2.75
N LEU A 184 28.56 -33.16 -1.85
CA LEU A 184 28.85 -33.16 -0.41
C LEU A 184 28.87 -34.57 0.17
N GLY A 185 27.87 -35.39 -0.20
CA GLY A 185 27.82 -36.78 0.21
C GLY A 185 28.99 -37.59 -0.33
N ALA A 186 29.40 -37.37 -1.58
CA ALA A 186 30.57 -38.04 -2.15
C ALA A 186 31.88 -37.57 -1.49
N CYS A 187 32.02 -36.26 -1.18
CA CYS A 187 33.16 -35.72 -0.45
C CYS A 187 33.25 -36.33 0.97
N ALA A 188 32.11 -36.50 1.67
CA ALA A 188 32.09 -37.17 2.97
C ALA A 188 32.62 -38.60 2.91
N VAL A 189 32.19 -39.36 1.89
CA VAL A 189 32.70 -40.73 1.63
C VAL A 189 34.22 -40.72 1.40
N VAL A 190 34.71 -39.84 0.56
CA VAL A 190 36.15 -39.66 0.27
C VAL A 190 36.92 -39.29 1.54
N ALA A 191 36.41 -38.32 2.32
CA ALA A 191 37.05 -37.91 3.57
C ALA A 191 37.18 -39.05 4.58
N VAL A 192 36.07 -39.80 4.81
CA VAL A 192 36.07 -40.98 5.68
C VAL A 192 37.09 -42.05 5.18
N SER A 193 37.12 -42.30 3.87
CA SER A 193 38.07 -43.26 3.30
C SER A 193 39.53 -42.81 3.46
N LEU A 194 39.81 -41.55 3.28
CA LEU A 194 41.16 -40.96 3.47
C LEU A 194 41.63 -40.96 4.95
N THR A 195 40.70 -40.68 5.88
CA THR A 195 41.05 -40.70 7.31
C THR A 195 41.40 -42.11 7.78
N ILE A 196 40.72 -43.12 7.24
CA ILE A 196 41.02 -44.53 7.59
C ILE A 196 42.35 -44.98 6.99
N ILE A 197 42.70 -44.57 5.77
CA ILE A 197 44.01 -44.87 5.14
C ILE A 197 45.20 -44.26 5.93
N HIS A 198 45.01 -43.10 6.54
CA HIS A 198 46.07 -42.39 7.25
C HIS A 198 45.98 -42.50 8.78
N ALA A 199 45.11 -43.38 9.31
CA ALA A 199 45.05 -43.60 10.75
C ALA A 199 46.35 -44.22 11.23
N PRO A 200 46.94 -43.77 12.39
CA PRO A 200 48.10 -44.39 12.99
C PRO A 200 47.79 -45.86 13.36
N GLU A 201 48.79 -46.77 13.23
CA GLU A 201 48.63 -48.20 13.50
C GLU A 201 48.21 -48.52 14.96
N GLU A 202 48.28 -47.58 15.88
CA GLU A 202 47.90 -47.75 17.31
C GLU A 202 46.39 -47.62 17.57
N VAL A 203 45.55 -47.20 16.59
CA VAL A 203 44.09 -47.15 16.73
C VAL A 203 43.52 -48.48 16.29
N ASP A 204 43.34 -49.42 17.24
CA ASP A 204 42.67 -50.71 17.04
C ASP A 204 41.14 -50.45 16.77
N VAL A 205 40.84 -49.97 15.57
CA VAL A 205 39.46 -49.86 15.07
C VAL A 205 39.09 -51.30 14.68
N GLN A 206 38.35 -52.01 15.54
CA GLN A 206 37.75 -53.31 15.21
C GLN A 206 36.76 -53.16 14.04
N LEU A 207 37.30 -52.96 12.84
CA LEU A 207 36.56 -53.01 11.58
C LEU A 207 36.27 -54.47 11.28
N HIS A 208 34.99 -54.87 11.23
CA HIS A 208 34.60 -56.18 10.81
C HIS A 208 34.67 -56.23 9.26
N PRO A 209 35.64 -56.94 8.68
CA PRO A 209 35.76 -57.01 7.22
C PRO A 209 34.54 -57.72 6.63
N ALA A 210 33.69 -57.00 6.00
CA ALA A 210 32.38 -57.48 5.58
C ALA A 210 32.37 -58.16 4.20
N THR A 211 33.31 -57.86 3.32
CA THR A 211 33.21 -58.34 1.92
C THR A 211 34.54 -58.57 1.20
N GLY A 212 35.68 -58.45 1.85
CA GLY A 212 37.00 -58.60 1.17
C GLY A 212 37.34 -57.44 0.19
N LYS A 213 36.55 -56.39 0.17
CA LYS A 213 36.82 -55.19 -0.63
C LYS A 213 37.75 -54.26 0.13
N SER A 214 38.72 -53.70 -0.57
CA SER A 214 39.71 -52.82 0.03
C SER A 214 39.14 -51.41 0.20
N VAL A 215 39.71 -50.64 1.14
CA VAL A 215 39.41 -49.19 1.29
C VAL A 215 39.68 -48.41 -0.02
N ASP A 216 40.57 -48.94 -0.84
CA ASP A 216 40.85 -48.43 -2.19
C ASP A 216 39.61 -48.43 -3.11
N ASP A 217 38.76 -49.48 -3.01
CA ASP A 217 37.51 -49.53 -3.79
C ASP A 217 36.47 -48.51 -3.29
N ALA A 218 36.39 -48.30 -1.99
CA ALA A 218 35.55 -47.28 -1.40
C ALA A 218 35.97 -45.88 -1.87
N LEU A 219 37.27 -45.60 -1.79
CA LEU A 219 37.84 -44.34 -2.29
C LEU A 219 37.60 -44.15 -3.78
N ARG A 220 37.72 -45.21 -4.57
CA ARG A 220 37.43 -45.18 -6.01
C ARG A 220 36.00 -44.80 -6.33
N ILE A 221 35.02 -45.43 -5.67
CA ILE A 221 33.61 -45.14 -5.87
C ILE A 221 33.29 -43.70 -5.47
N GLY A 222 33.79 -43.25 -4.28
CA GLY A 222 33.61 -41.90 -3.81
C GLY A 222 34.17 -40.83 -4.77
N ILE A 223 35.38 -41.04 -5.27
CA ILE A 223 36.03 -40.12 -6.23
C ILE A 223 35.29 -40.09 -7.57
N LEU A 224 34.86 -41.21 -8.11
CA LEU A 224 34.12 -41.27 -9.36
C LEU A 224 32.78 -40.56 -9.23
N HIS A 225 32.10 -40.72 -8.09
CA HIS A 225 30.83 -40.05 -7.83
C HIS A 225 31.02 -38.54 -7.58
N ALA A 226 32.02 -38.11 -6.81
CA ALA A 226 32.35 -36.72 -6.60
C ALA A 226 32.70 -36.03 -7.92
N GLY A 227 33.47 -36.71 -8.78
CA GLY A 227 33.79 -36.15 -10.09
C GLY A 227 32.58 -36.09 -11.05
N ALA A 228 31.68 -37.06 -11.00
CA ALA A 228 30.43 -37.01 -11.78
C ALA A 228 29.53 -35.84 -11.31
N ALA A 229 29.38 -35.66 -9.98
CA ALA A 229 28.65 -34.52 -9.43
C ALA A 229 29.32 -33.19 -9.78
N LEU A 230 30.66 -33.10 -9.75
CA LEU A 230 31.39 -31.93 -10.16
C LEU A 230 31.22 -31.60 -11.64
N ALA A 231 31.23 -32.62 -12.51
CA ALA A 231 30.96 -32.42 -13.94
C ALA A 231 29.54 -31.91 -14.16
N ALA A 232 28.54 -32.44 -13.42
CA ALA A 232 27.17 -31.92 -13.46
C ALA A 232 27.10 -30.46 -12.98
N ILE A 233 27.83 -30.06 -11.94
CA ILE A 233 27.93 -28.68 -11.44
C ILE A 233 28.51 -27.76 -12.53
N PHE A 234 29.53 -28.19 -13.28
CA PHE A 234 30.06 -27.37 -14.37
C PHE A 234 29.09 -27.21 -15.54
N VAL A 235 28.28 -28.23 -15.84
CA VAL A 235 27.20 -28.11 -16.82
C VAL A 235 26.15 -27.10 -16.33
N LEU A 236 25.75 -27.20 -15.06
CA LEU A 236 24.83 -26.23 -14.44
C LEU A 236 25.42 -24.82 -14.38
N ALA A 237 26.73 -24.69 -14.14
CA ALA A 237 27.43 -23.41 -14.19
C ALA A 237 27.42 -22.81 -15.60
N SER A 238 27.53 -23.64 -16.63
CA SER A 238 27.38 -23.17 -18.03
C SER A 238 25.95 -22.67 -18.30
N LEU A 239 24.93 -23.40 -17.88
CA LEU A 239 23.54 -22.96 -18.02
C LEU A 239 23.27 -21.70 -17.18
N GLY A 240 23.79 -21.66 -15.94
CA GLY A 240 23.66 -20.48 -15.08
C GLY A 240 24.30 -19.25 -15.72
N ALA A 241 25.50 -19.35 -16.29
CA ALA A 241 26.12 -18.22 -17.00
C ALA A 241 25.34 -17.79 -18.24
N HIS A 242 24.65 -18.74 -18.92
CA HIS A 242 23.74 -18.41 -20.03
C HIS A 242 22.55 -17.55 -19.58
N PHE A 243 21.85 -17.97 -18.52
CA PHE A 243 20.66 -17.25 -18.06
C PHE A 243 21.01 -15.99 -17.25
N SER A 244 22.18 -15.94 -16.60
CA SER A 244 22.66 -14.72 -15.92
C SER A 244 22.79 -13.51 -16.83
N VAL A 245 22.97 -13.72 -18.14
CA VAL A 245 22.96 -12.63 -19.11
C VAL A 245 21.63 -11.90 -19.15
N TYR A 246 20.51 -12.64 -19.07
CA TYR A 246 19.17 -12.06 -19.11
C TYR A 246 18.81 -11.38 -17.80
N HIS A 247 19.34 -11.85 -16.67
CA HIS A 247 19.12 -11.21 -15.38
C HIS A 247 19.72 -9.80 -15.29
N LEU A 248 20.73 -9.48 -16.09
CA LEU A 248 21.27 -8.11 -16.17
C LEU A 248 20.19 -7.11 -16.63
N ALA A 249 19.19 -7.54 -17.39
CA ALA A 249 18.09 -6.67 -17.82
C ALA A 249 17.14 -6.25 -16.68
N THR A 250 17.11 -6.99 -15.57
CA THR A 250 16.29 -6.66 -14.39
C THR A 250 17.13 -6.13 -13.22
N GLU A 251 18.45 -6.00 -13.39
CA GLU A 251 19.35 -5.55 -12.33
C GLU A 251 19.34 -4.02 -12.22
N SER A 252 19.16 -3.54 -10.99
CA SER A 252 19.20 -2.10 -10.67
C SER A 252 20.63 -1.58 -10.61
N ASN A 253 20.94 -0.57 -11.40
CA ASN A 253 22.22 0.09 -11.42
C ASN A 253 22.19 1.38 -10.58
N SER A 254 22.42 1.25 -9.28
CA SER A 254 22.37 2.37 -8.34
C SER A 254 23.39 3.48 -8.61
N GLN A 255 24.51 3.18 -9.26
CA GLN A 255 25.53 4.17 -9.60
C GLN A 255 25.01 5.17 -10.64
N TYR A 256 24.20 4.71 -11.59
CA TYR A 256 23.72 5.51 -12.70
C TYR A 256 22.23 5.79 -12.68
N SER A 257 21.52 5.30 -11.65
CA SER A 257 20.08 5.53 -11.40
C SER A 257 19.15 5.02 -12.50
N PHE A 258 19.50 3.89 -13.14
CA PHE A 258 18.61 3.18 -14.06
C PHE A 258 18.63 1.66 -13.83
N VAL A 259 17.67 0.95 -14.38
CA VAL A 259 17.58 -0.51 -14.39
C VAL A 259 18.02 -1.04 -15.74
N GLY A 260 18.72 -2.17 -15.73
CA GLY A 260 19.21 -2.82 -16.95
C GLY A 260 20.74 -2.77 -17.10
N PRO A 261 21.29 -3.42 -18.15
CA PRO A 261 22.71 -3.55 -18.34
C PRO A 261 23.36 -2.21 -18.68
N ASN A 262 24.37 -1.86 -17.92
CA ASN A 262 25.17 -0.67 -18.14
C ASN A 262 26.23 -0.89 -19.25
N ALA A 263 26.95 0.15 -19.63
CA ALA A 263 27.97 0.08 -20.68
C ALA A 263 29.05 -0.98 -20.41
N THR A 264 29.43 -1.22 -19.16
CA THR A 264 30.39 -2.26 -18.79
C THR A 264 29.79 -3.64 -18.99
N ASP A 265 28.53 -3.82 -18.63
CA ASP A 265 27.80 -5.09 -18.80
C ASP A 265 27.69 -5.44 -20.30
N LEU A 266 27.27 -4.47 -21.11
CA LEU A 266 27.11 -4.66 -22.56
C LEU A 266 28.42 -5.01 -23.27
N ASN A 267 29.53 -4.33 -22.91
CA ASN A 267 30.79 -4.45 -23.62
C ASN A 267 31.75 -5.50 -23.03
N VAL A 268 31.59 -5.85 -21.76
CA VAL A 268 32.53 -6.75 -21.05
C VAL A 268 31.80 -7.94 -20.42
N LEU A 269 30.82 -7.70 -19.55
CA LEU A 269 30.28 -8.78 -18.72
C LEU A 269 29.49 -9.80 -19.55
N ILE A 270 28.66 -9.37 -20.51
CA ILE A 270 27.92 -10.26 -21.42
C ILE A 270 28.87 -11.11 -22.28
N PRO A 271 29.88 -10.55 -22.96
CA PRO A 271 30.91 -11.36 -23.63
C PRO A 271 31.64 -12.33 -22.70
N VAL A 272 31.98 -11.91 -21.49
CA VAL A 272 32.64 -12.77 -20.49
C VAL A 272 31.72 -13.92 -20.03
N LEU A 273 30.47 -13.64 -19.72
CA LEU A 273 29.50 -14.69 -19.35
C LEU A 273 29.30 -15.69 -20.49
N THR A 274 29.24 -15.22 -21.73
CA THR A 274 29.19 -16.09 -22.92
C THR A 274 30.44 -16.94 -23.06
N ALA A 275 31.62 -16.40 -22.78
CA ALA A 275 32.86 -17.18 -22.75
C ALA A 275 32.88 -18.19 -21.61
N LEU A 276 32.39 -17.80 -20.41
CA LEU A 276 32.30 -18.68 -19.25
C LEU A 276 31.38 -19.88 -19.47
N GLN A 277 30.35 -19.76 -20.30
CA GLN A 277 29.51 -20.91 -20.69
C GLN A 277 30.37 -21.99 -21.37
N VAL A 278 31.17 -21.61 -22.34
CA VAL A 278 32.06 -22.54 -23.07
C VAL A 278 33.15 -23.09 -22.14
N ILE A 279 33.78 -22.25 -21.33
CA ILE A 279 34.82 -22.63 -20.39
C ILE A 279 34.28 -23.61 -19.35
N ALA A 280 33.09 -23.40 -18.81
CA ALA A 280 32.45 -24.33 -17.87
C ALA A 280 32.23 -25.73 -18.51
N LEU A 281 31.80 -25.79 -19.76
CA LEU A 281 31.68 -27.07 -20.50
C LEU A 281 33.06 -27.72 -20.69
N LEU A 282 34.10 -26.95 -20.97
CA LEU A 282 35.47 -27.48 -21.04
C LEU A 282 35.94 -28.09 -19.71
N PHE A 283 35.60 -27.44 -18.58
CA PHE A 283 35.87 -27.98 -17.24
C PHE A 283 35.06 -29.25 -16.98
N ALA A 284 33.80 -29.34 -17.43
CA ALA A 284 33.00 -30.57 -17.35
C ALA A 284 33.64 -31.71 -18.16
N VAL A 285 34.06 -31.41 -19.43
CA VAL A 285 34.73 -32.39 -20.28
C VAL A 285 36.07 -32.83 -19.67
N ALA A 286 36.87 -31.89 -19.14
CA ALA A 286 38.13 -32.17 -18.47
C ALA A 286 37.93 -33.08 -17.26
N THR A 287 36.87 -32.81 -16.47
CA THR A 287 36.50 -33.63 -15.32
C THR A 287 36.11 -35.06 -15.75
N ILE A 288 35.28 -35.21 -16.79
CA ILE A 288 34.88 -36.51 -17.34
C ILE A 288 36.12 -37.23 -17.91
N ALA A 289 36.96 -36.57 -18.67
CA ALA A 289 38.19 -37.16 -19.21
C ALA A 289 39.13 -37.64 -18.08
N LEU A 290 39.27 -36.86 -17.01
CA LEU A 290 40.03 -37.27 -15.83
C LEU A 290 39.45 -38.52 -15.20
N LEU A 291 38.11 -38.60 -15.05
CA LEU A 291 37.42 -39.79 -14.50
C LEU A 291 37.60 -41.00 -15.37
N VAL A 292 37.43 -40.90 -16.69
CA VAL A 292 37.61 -42.01 -17.65
C VAL A 292 39.07 -42.55 -17.62
N ARG A 293 40.06 -41.63 -17.64
CA ARG A 293 41.46 -42.00 -17.57
C ARG A 293 41.82 -42.68 -16.25
N ARG A 294 41.22 -42.25 -15.12
CA ARG A 294 41.47 -42.75 -13.78
C ARG A 294 40.61 -43.99 -13.40
N SER A 295 39.45 -44.16 -14.04
CA SER A 295 38.61 -45.35 -13.80
C SER A 295 39.32 -46.68 -14.07
N ARG A 296 40.32 -46.68 -14.96
CA ARG A 296 41.15 -47.86 -15.35
C ARG A 296 42.40 -48.01 -14.46
N ARG A 297 42.71 -47.07 -13.55
CA ARG A 297 43.88 -47.10 -12.66
C ARG A 297 43.42 -46.96 -11.20
N ARG A 298 44.21 -47.39 -10.22
CA ARG A 298 43.92 -47.14 -8.80
C ARG A 298 43.88 -45.63 -8.52
N PRO A 299 42.76 -45.05 -8.01
CA PRO A 299 42.69 -43.68 -7.68
C PRO A 299 43.61 -43.39 -6.49
N THR A 300 44.25 -42.24 -6.54
CA THR A 300 45.16 -41.75 -5.49
C THR A 300 44.67 -40.41 -4.98
N TRP A 301 45.18 -39.94 -3.81
CA TRP A 301 44.96 -38.59 -3.30
C TRP A 301 45.18 -37.49 -4.37
N ARG A 302 46.09 -37.79 -5.32
CA ARG A 302 46.35 -36.90 -6.49
C ARG A 302 45.11 -36.71 -7.36
N THR A 303 44.22 -37.66 -7.45
CA THR A 303 42.98 -37.48 -8.21
C THR A 303 42.01 -36.53 -7.49
N VAL A 304 41.94 -36.64 -6.16
CA VAL A 304 41.17 -35.67 -5.34
C VAL A 304 41.74 -34.30 -5.49
N ALA A 305 43.07 -34.14 -5.42
CA ALA A 305 43.73 -32.86 -5.62
C ALA A 305 43.49 -32.27 -7.03
N TRP A 306 43.41 -33.11 -8.08
CA TRP A 306 43.05 -32.66 -9.41
C TRP A 306 41.60 -32.19 -9.52
N LEU A 307 40.64 -32.92 -8.89
CA LEU A 307 39.23 -32.50 -8.85
C LEU A 307 39.07 -31.19 -8.05
N GLY A 308 39.74 -31.07 -6.91
CA GLY A 308 39.79 -29.84 -6.13
C GLY A 308 40.45 -28.70 -6.88
N GLY A 309 41.54 -28.99 -7.66
CA GLY A 309 42.21 -28.03 -8.53
C GLY A 309 41.30 -27.54 -9.68
N LEU A 310 40.48 -28.43 -10.29
CA LEU A 310 39.50 -28.03 -11.29
C LEU A 310 38.43 -27.13 -10.69
N LEU A 311 37.88 -27.48 -9.54
CA LEU A 311 36.88 -26.63 -8.86
C LEU A 311 37.47 -25.27 -8.45
N GLY A 312 38.64 -25.28 -7.75
CA GLY A 312 39.31 -24.06 -7.33
C GLY A 312 39.75 -23.21 -8.51
N GLY A 313 40.32 -23.86 -9.56
CA GLY A 313 40.68 -23.18 -10.81
C GLY A 313 39.50 -22.55 -11.52
N TRP A 314 38.34 -23.21 -11.55
CA TRP A 314 37.11 -22.63 -12.08
C TRP A 314 36.68 -21.41 -11.27
N LEU A 315 36.63 -21.49 -9.94
CA LEU A 315 36.19 -20.38 -9.09
C LEU A 315 37.10 -19.15 -9.22
N ILE A 316 38.41 -19.39 -9.24
CA ILE A 316 39.40 -18.31 -9.44
C ILE A 316 39.27 -17.71 -10.85
N LEU A 317 39.15 -18.56 -11.88
CA LEU A 317 39.07 -18.09 -13.26
C LEU A 317 37.74 -17.35 -13.49
N ALA A 318 36.63 -17.88 -13.02
CA ALA A 318 35.33 -17.22 -13.15
C ALA A 318 35.34 -15.86 -12.46
N GLY A 319 35.77 -15.78 -11.18
CA GLY A 319 35.88 -14.53 -10.46
C GLY A 319 36.87 -13.55 -11.11
N ALA A 320 38.02 -13.99 -11.61
CA ALA A 320 38.98 -13.13 -12.26
C ALA A 320 38.48 -12.59 -13.62
N LEU A 321 37.82 -13.44 -14.40
CA LEU A 321 37.30 -13.02 -15.71
C LEU A 321 36.09 -12.07 -15.58
N THR A 322 35.25 -12.20 -14.56
CA THR A 322 34.14 -11.26 -14.32
C THR A 322 34.66 -9.94 -13.74
N SER A 323 35.51 -9.96 -12.72
CA SER A 323 35.86 -8.74 -11.96
C SER A 323 36.98 -7.91 -12.57
N ILE A 324 38.03 -8.53 -13.16
CA ILE A 324 39.22 -7.77 -13.64
C ILE A 324 38.92 -6.97 -14.92
N PRO A 325 38.37 -7.58 -16.00
CA PRO A 325 38.05 -6.84 -17.21
C PRO A 325 37.01 -5.75 -16.98
N GLU A 326 36.01 -6.04 -16.16
CA GLU A 326 34.98 -5.10 -15.72
C GLU A 326 35.60 -3.85 -15.06
N ALA A 327 36.39 -4.05 -14.01
CA ALA A 327 37.05 -2.96 -13.32
C ALA A 327 37.99 -2.12 -14.23
N VAL A 328 38.75 -2.78 -15.12
CA VAL A 328 39.63 -2.11 -16.07
C VAL A 328 38.85 -1.30 -17.10
N TYR A 329 37.79 -1.87 -17.68
CA TYR A 329 36.95 -1.18 -18.67
C TYR A 329 36.22 0.00 -18.06
N THR A 330 35.63 -0.18 -16.87
CA THR A 330 34.94 0.89 -16.13
C THR A 330 35.90 2.05 -15.84
N ALA A 331 37.13 1.76 -15.34
CA ALA A 331 38.10 2.79 -15.02
C ALA A 331 38.68 3.50 -16.27
N ALA A 332 38.91 2.76 -17.35
CA ALA A 332 39.58 3.29 -18.53
C ALA A 332 38.66 3.91 -19.58
N SER A 333 37.41 3.39 -19.70
CA SER A 333 36.50 3.75 -20.80
C SER A 333 35.21 4.42 -20.30
N VAL A 334 34.65 3.95 -19.18
CA VAL A 334 33.35 4.48 -18.71
C VAL A 334 33.55 5.72 -17.84
N ASN A 335 34.37 5.64 -16.78
CA ASN A 335 34.55 6.77 -15.85
C ASN A 335 34.99 8.08 -16.50
N PRO A 336 35.88 8.09 -17.52
CA PRO A 336 36.30 9.35 -18.17
C PRO A 336 35.22 10.00 -19.01
N ASN A 337 34.17 9.26 -19.45
CA ASN A 337 33.11 9.74 -20.32
C ASN A 337 31.80 8.99 -20.08
N ALA A 338 31.33 9.03 -18.83
CA ALA A 338 30.22 8.22 -18.38
C ALA A 338 28.90 8.54 -19.12
N GLU A 339 28.61 9.80 -19.39
CA GLU A 339 27.42 10.24 -20.11
C GLU A 339 27.28 9.56 -21.48
N SER A 340 28.32 9.71 -22.32
CA SER A 340 28.32 9.12 -23.66
C SER A 340 28.39 7.59 -23.61
N ALA A 341 29.13 7.02 -22.66
CA ALA A 341 29.23 5.56 -22.51
C ALA A 341 27.88 4.93 -22.16
N GLN A 342 27.09 5.58 -21.30
CA GLN A 342 25.80 5.06 -20.82
C GLN A 342 24.59 5.46 -21.70
N ALA A 343 24.78 6.31 -22.69
CA ALA A 343 23.68 6.85 -23.50
C ALA A 343 22.73 5.77 -24.06
N LYS A 344 23.29 4.65 -24.57
CA LYS A 344 22.48 3.53 -25.05
C LYS A 344 21.69 2.82 -23.93
N SER A 345 22.29 2.66 -22.76
CA SER A 345 21.64 2.02 -21.61
C SER A 345 20.51 2.90 -21.06
N ILE A 346 20.70 4.20 -21.05
CA ILE A 346 19.68 5.19 -20.68
C ILE A 346 18.51 5.15 -21.69
N ASP A 347 18.82 5.13 -22.99
CA ASP A 347 17.84 5.00 -24.07
C ASP A 347 16.95 3.76 -23.90
N ASN A 348 17.56 2.61 -23.66
CA ASN A 348 16.88 1.36 -23.42
C ASN A 348 15.94 1.47 -22.19
N TYR A 349 16.46 2.00 -21.09
CA TYR A 349 15.73 2.19 -19.85
C TYR A 349 14.52 3.13 -20.00
N LEU A 350 14.69 4.28 -20.67
CA LEU A 350 13.60 5.23 -20.91
C LEU A 350 12.51 4.58 -21.76
N THR A 351 12.88 3.86 -22.80
CA THR A 351 11.92 3.18 -23.69
C THR A 351 11.15 2.08 -22.96
N ALA A 352 11.84 1.21 -22.22
CA ALA A 352 11.21 0.11 -21.50
C ALA A 352 10.36 0.59 -20.32
N SER A 353 10.84 1.60 -19.58
CA SER A 353 10.06 2.17 -18.47
C SER A 353 8.76 2.82 -18.94
N ARG A 354 8.80 3.58 -20.03
CA ARG A 354 7.58 4.16 -20.62
C ARG A 354 6.59 3.09 -21.06
N TYR A 355 7.08 2.04 -21.70
CA TYR A 355 6.23 0.91 -22.07
C TYR A 355 5.63 0.25 -20.81
N ALA A 356 6.45 -0.08 -19.83
CA ALA A 356 6.04 -0.83 -18.64
C ALA A 356 5.01 -0.08 -17.79
N TRP A 357 5.07 1.25 -17.75
CA TRP A 357 4.20 2.08 -16.93
C TRP A 357 3.07 2.76 -17.71
N GLY A 358 2.88 2.40 -19.00
CA GLY A 358 1.82 2.99 -19.82
C GLY A 358 2.03 4.47 -20.15
N LEU A 359 3.29 4.92 -20.15
CA LEU A 359 3.68 6.31 -20.47
C LEU A 359 4.07 6.50 -21.94
N GLN A 360 3.91 5.48 -22.76
CA GLN A 360 4.19 5.50 -24.20
C GLN A 360 2.96 5.08 -25.00
N ALA A 361 2.74 5.72 -26.14
CA ALA A 361 1.70 5.28 -27.06
C ALA A 361 2.10 3.94 -27.70
N THR A 362 1.42 2.87 -27.32
CA THR A 362 1.55 1.54 -27.93
C THR A 362 0.17 1.01 -28.26
N GLY A 363 -0.22 1.10 -29.52
CA GLY A 363 -1.49 0.56 -29.99
C GLY A 363 -2.70 1.23 -29.32
N SER A 364 -3.43 0.50 -28.49
CA SER A 364 -4.61 0.97 -27.74
C SER A 364 -4.30 1.47 -26.31
N GLN A 365 -3.04 1.49 -25.89
CA GLN A 365 -2.68 1.91 -24.54
C GLN A 365 -2.71 3.44 -24.40
N PRO A 366 -2.97 3.96 -23.19
CA PRO A 366 -2.98 5.39 -22.94
C PRO A 366 -1.60 5.98 -23.28
N SER A 367 -1.62 7.09 -23.99
CA SER A 367 -0.42 7.83 -24.35
C SER A 367 -0.34 9.10 -23.51
N VAL A 368 0.87 9.47 -23.12
CA VAL A 368 1.09 10.82 -22.60
C VAL A 368 0.96 11.79 -23.76
N VAL A 369 -0.03 12.65 -23.70
CA VAL A 369 -0.24 13.73 -24.68
C VAL A 369 0.45 14.97 -24.14
N ASN A 370 1.58 15.36 -24.74
CA ASN A 370 2.27 16.58 -24.34
C ASN A 370 1.56 17.81 -24.93
N GLN A 371 1.03 18.63 -24.06
CA GLN A 371 0.45 19.93 -24.42
C GLN A 371 1.49 21.04 -24.18
N PRO A 372 1.93 21.78 -25.21
CA PRO A 372 2.88 22.86 -25.00
C PRO A 372 2.21 24.03 -24.28
N PHE A 373 2.79 24.40 -23.14
CA PHE A 373 2.38 25.59 -22.41
C PHE A 373 3.13 26.83 -22.96
N LYS A 374 2.44 27.91 -23.21
CA LYS A 374 3.04 29.09 -23.85
C LYS A 374 3.73 29.99 -22.82
N THR A 375 3.05 31.00 -22.33
CA THR A 375 3.58 31.95 -21.35
C THR A 375 2.56 32.09 -20.24
N VAL A 376 2.97 31.83 -18.99
CA VAL A 376 2.07 31.92 -17.85
C VAL A 376 1.64 33.39 -17.63
N VAL A 377 0.33 33.61 -17.61
CA VAL A 377 -0.30 34.89 -17.32
C VAL A 377 -1.13 34.79 -16.04
N THR A 378 -1.57 35.92 -15.53
CA THR A 378 -2.53 35.96 -14.43
C THR A 378 -3.94 35.88 -15.01
N PRO A 379 -4.81 34.94 -14.56
CA PRO A 379 -6.16 34.85 -15.08
C PRO A 379 -6.94 36.14 -14.86
N THR A 380 -7.69 36.55 -15.85
CA THR A 380 -8.57 37.70 -15.76
C THR A 380 -9.99 37.30 -15.43
N LEU A 381 -10.64 38.10 -14.57
CA LEU A 381 -11.96 37.75 -14.04
C LEU A 381 -13.04 37.64 -15.13
N ASN A 382 -13.00 38.52 -16.13
CA ASN A 382 -14.06 38.66 -17.13
C ASN A 382 -13.80 37.84 -18.40
N VAL A 383 -12.59 37.39 -18.63
CA VAL A 383 -12.24 36.66 -19.85
C VAL A 383 -11.97 35.18 -19.51
N ASP A 384 -11.08 34.91 -18.59
CA ASP A 384 -10.59 33.56 -18.36
C ASP A 384 -11.48 32.79 -17.36
N LEU A 385 -11.76 33.40 -16.20
CA LEU A 385 -12.61 32.78 -15.19
C LEU A 385 -14.08 32.68 -15.65
N ALA A 386 -14.59 33.71 -16.31
CA ALA A 386 -15.96 33.70 -16.83
C ALA A 386 -16.14 32.77 -18.03
N ALA A 387 -15.07 32.42 -18.74
CA ALA A 387 -15.12 31.48 -19.85
C ALA A 387 -15.17 30.00 -19.38
N ASP A 388 -14.80 29.73 -18.13
CA ASP A 388 -14.77 28.38 -17.55
C ASP A 388 -15.59 28.26 -16.25
N PRO A 389 -16.92 28.51 -16.34
CA PRO A 389 -17.80 28.45 -15.19
C PRO A 389 -17.93 27.01 -14.63
N GLY A 390 -17.67 25.99 -15.44
CA GLY A 390 -17.70 24.60 -15.03
C GLY A 390 -16.60 24.24 -14.03
N THR A 391 -15.37 24.58 -14.34
CA THR A 391 -14.25 24.44 -13.38
C THR A 391 -14.51 25.21 -12.10
N LEU A 392 -14.97 26.46 -12.21
CA LEU A 392 -15.17 27.31 -11.03
C LEU A 392 -16.33 26.87 -10.13
N ALA A 393 -17.39 26.29 -10.69
CA ALA A 393 -18.51 25.74 -9.91
C ALA A 393 -18.08 24.52 -9.07
N ASN A 394 -17.08 23.80 -9.54
CA ASN A 394 -16.54 22.58 -8.94
C ASN A 394 -15.24 22.79 -8.15
N VAL A 395 -14.84 24.06 -7.90
CA VAL A 395 -13.67 24.33 -7.06
C VAL A 395 -13.89 23.84 -5.64
N ARG A 396 -13.08 22.87 -5.25
CA ARG A 396 -13.19 22.25 -3.95
C ARG A 396 -12.67 23.17 -2.85
N VAL A 397 -13.56 23.69 -2.02
CA VAL A 397 -13.23 24.46 -0.81
C VAL A 397 -13.31 23.62 0.46
N GLN A 398 -13.84 22.41 0.35
CA GLN A 398 -13.81 21.41 1.42
C GLN A 398 -12.62 20.46 1.20
N ASP A 399 -11.98 20.03 2.28
CA ASP A 399 -10.87 19.08 2.20
C ASP A 399 -11.36 17.69 2.63
N PRO A 400 -11.24 16.66 1.78
CA PRO A 400 -11.71 15.30 2.11
C PRO A 400 -11.03 14.73 3.36
N THR A 401 -9.81 15.16 3.69
CA THR A 401 -9.10 14.69 4.89
C THR A 401 -9.68 15.25 6.20
N GLN A 402 -10.39 16.38 6.14
CA GLN A 402 -11.02 17.01 7.31
C GLN A 402 -12.50 16.61 7.46
N LEU A 403 -13.13 16.19 6.38
CA LEU A 403 -14.57 15.93 6.32
C LEU A 403 -15.04 14.80 7.26
N PRO A 404 -14.32 13.67 7.44
CA PRO A 404 -14.76 12.61 8.38
C PRO A 404 -14.95 13.12 9.80
N ALA A 405 -14.03 13.94 10.29
CA ALA A 405 -14.13 14.52 11.63
C ALA A 405 -15.36 15.42 11.77
N VAL A 406 -15.70 16.17 10.70
CA VAL A 406 -16.89 17.04 10.67
C VAL A 406 -18.16 16.18 10.66
N LEU A 407 -18.26 15.21 9.75
CA LEU A 407 -19.45 14.35 9.63
C LEU A 407 -19.68 13.52 10.91
N ASN A 408 -18.65 12.92 11.47
CA ASN A 408 -18.72 12.18 12.74
C ASN A 408 -19.17 13.06 13.92
N GLN A 409 -18.92 14.36 13.85
CA GLN A 409 -19.39 15.29 14.85
C GLN A 409 -20.85 15.71 14.64
N LEU A 410 -21.23 15.94 13.38
CA LEU A 410 -22.61 16.32 13.03
C LEU A 410 -23.58 15.15 13.27
N ASP A 411 -23.12 13.92 13.07
CA ASP A 411 -23.91 12.69 13.27
C ASP A 411 -23.51 11.93 14.54
N ARG A 412 -23.59 12.55 15.67
CA ARG A 412 -23.21 11.97 16.98
C ARG A 412 -24.26 11.09 17.63
N THR A 413 -25.33 10.77 16.95
CA THR A 413 -26.45 10.02 17.52
C THR A 413 -26.07 8.60 17.92
N ARG A 414 -25.12 7.98 17.22
CA ARG A 414 -24.71 6.60 17.47
C ARG A 414 -23.18 6.47 17.37
N ALA A 415 -22.51 6.22 18.49
CA ALA A 415 -21.05 6.11 18.54
C ALA A 415 -20.49 4.92 17.75
N TYR A 416 -21.30 3.90 17.48
CA TYR A 416 -20.90 2.70 16.73
C TYR A 416 -21.14 2.81 15.22
N GLN A 417 -21.59 3.95 14.73
CA GLN A 417 -21.66 4.28 13.30
C GLN A 417 -20.75 5.48 13.05
N THR A 418 -19.79 5.32 12.16
CA THR A 418 -18.80 6.36 11.90
C THR A 418 -18.54 6.48 10.40
N PHE A 419 -18.17 7.70 9.98
CA PHE A 419 -17.64 7.93 8.67
C PHE A 419 -16.15 7.61 8.67
N ASP A 420 -15.71 6.89 7.66
CA ASP A 420 -14.30 6.56 7.46
C ASP A 420 -13.47 7.79 7.11
N ASN A 421 -12.15 7.61 7.22
CA ASN A 421 -11.18 8.61 6.77
C ASN A 421 -11.08 8.68 5.24
N ASN A 422 -11.68 7.76 4.52
CA ASN A 422 -11.71 7.73 3.06
C ASN A 422 -13.02 8.34 2.54
N ILE A 423 -12.94 9.57 2.07
CA ILE A 423 -14.07 10.29 1.48
C ILE A 423 -13.98 10.16 -0.04
N THR A 424 -14.98 9.57 -0.64
CA THR A 424 -15.09 9.49 -2.09
C THR A 424 -15.32 10.88 -2.68
N VAL A 425 -14.43 11.33 -3.55
CA VAL A 425 -14.66 12.50 -4.41
C VAL A 425 -15.14 11.98 -5.76
N ASP A 426 -16.32 12.39 -6.20
CA ASP A 426 -16.94 11.90 -7.42
C ASP A 426 -17.81 13.00 -8.08
N ARG A 427 -18.37 12.69 -9.23
CA ARG A 427 -19.23 13.58 -10.00
C ARG A 427 -20.60 12.96 -10.21
N TYR A 428 -21.61 13.78 -10.09
CA TYR A 428 -23.02 13.40 -10.35
C TYR A 428 -23.73 14.50 -11.14
N PRO A 429 -24.60 14.14 -12.09
CA PRO A 429 -25.41 15.13 -12.77
C PRO A 429 -26.43 15.73 -11.79
N ASN A 430 -26.42 17.07 -11.67
CA ASN A 430 -27.44 17.79 -10.90
C ASN A 430 -28.82 17.76 -11.60
N ALA A 431 -29.83 18.37 -10.99
CA ALA A 431 -31.19 18.39 -11.54
C ALA A 431 -31.31 19.05 -12.94
N SER A 432 -30.31 19.81 -13.36
CA SER A 432 -30.24 20.40 -14.70
C SER A 432 -29.43 19.57 -15.71
N GLY A 433 -28.89 18.45 -15.27
CA GLY A 433 -28.06 17.55 -16.08
C GLY A 433 -26.60 18.01 -16.23
N GLN A 434 -26.16 18.98 -15.46
CA GLN A 434 -24.77 19.41 -15.40
C GLN A 434 -24.00 18.57 -14.37
N GLU A 435 -22.81 18.11 -14.71
CA GLU A 435 -21.95 17.41 -13.77
C GLU A 435 -21.49 18.32 -12.64
N THR A 436 -21.57 17.80 -11.43
CA THR A 436 -21.20 18.49 -10.20
C THR A 436 -20.37 17.57 -9.35
N GLU A 437 -19.20 18.05 -8.95
CA GLU A 437 -18.31 17.35 -8.03
C GLU A 437 -18.92 17.33 -6.63
N VAL A 438 -18.95 16.18 -6.01
CA VAL A 438 -19.45 15.95 -4.65
C VAL A 438 -18.45 15.14 -3.84
N MET A 439 -18.52 15.24 -2.52
CA MET A 439 -17.84 14.34 -1.61
C MET A 439 -18.84 13.45 -0.90
N VAL A 440 -18.58 12.16 -0.89
CA VAL A 440 -19.46 11.15 -0.31
C VAL A 440 -18.75 10.45 0.84
N GLY A 441 -19.32 10.56 2.04
CA GLY A 441 -18.90 9.81 3.21
C GLY A 441 -19.81 8.60 3.42
N VAL A 442 -19.24 7.47 3.79
CA VAL A 442 -19.95 6.22 4.05
C VAL A 442 -20.04 5.99 5.54
N ARG A 443 -21.23 5.69 6.05
CA ARG A 443 -21.46 5.43 7.48
C ARG A 443 -21.36 3.94 7.75
N GLU A 444 -20.20 3.50 8.22
CA GLU A 444 -19.91 2.11 8.56
C GLU A 444 -20.02 1.83 10.05
N ILE A 445 -19.97 0.55 10.42
CA ILE A 445 -19.90 0.12 11.82
C ILE A 445 -18.50 0.35 12.37
N ALA A 446 -18.41 1.13 13.44
CA ALA A 446 -17.24 1.18 14.33
C ALA A 446 -17.29 -0.03 15.28
N GLU A 447 -16.66 -1.11 14.90
CA GLU A 447 -16.71 -2.41 15.58
C GLU A 447 -16.27 -2.34 17.05
N GLY A 448 -15.38 -1.38 17.39
CA GLY A 448 -14.90 -1.14 18.75
C GLY A 448 -15.93 -0.43 19.68
N ASP A 449 -16.93 0.23 19.12
CA ASP A 449 -17.88 1.08 19.82
C ASP A 449 -19.29 0.48 19.91
N ILE A 450 -19.43 -0.79 19.56
CA ILE A 450 -20.71 -1.52 19.63
C ILE A 450 -21.23 -1.53 21.08
N PRO A 451 -22.48 -1.12 21.34
CA PRO A 451 -23.04 -1.05 22.66
C PRO A 451 -23.11 -2.42 23.33
N ASN A 452 -22.62 -2.51 24.58
CA ASN A 452 -22.58 -3.77 25.34
C ASN A 452 -21.95 -4.91 24.54
N SER A 453 -20.80 -4.64 23.85
CA SER A 453 -20.06 -5.59 23.04
C SER A 453 -19.97 -6.95 23.73
N ASN A 454 -20.44 -7.95 23.04
CA ASN A 454 -20.41 -9.35 23.43
C ASN A 454 -20.65 -10.20 22.17
N PHE A 455 -20.38 -11.49 22.26
CA PHE A 455 -20.49 -12.40 21.12
C PHE A 455 -21.84 -12.31 20.37
N VAL A 456 -22.96 -12.06 21.06
CA VAL A 456 -24.28 -11.97 20.41
C VAL A 456 -24.45 -10.65 19.67
N ASN A 457 -24.11 -9.54 20.32
CA ASN A 457 -24.24 -8.21 19.74
C ASN A 457 -23.29 -8.05 18.54
N ASP A 458 -22.04 -8.46 18.71
CA ASP A 458 -21.00 -8.29 17.68
C ASP A 458 -21.20 -9.23 16.48
N THR A 459 -21.88 -10.38 16.68
CA THR A 459 -22.02 -11.41 15.64
C THR A 459 -23.38 -11.40 14.94
N PHE A 460 -24.47 -11.04 15.62
CA PHE A 460 -25.83 -11.25 15.14
C PHE A 460 -26.74 -10.02 15.18
N VAL A 461 -26.35 -8.96 15.92
CA VAL A 461 -27.22 -7.78 16.10
C VAL A 461 -26.70 -6.59 15.33
N TYR A 462 -25.47 -6.15 15.57
CA TYR A 462 -24.86 -5.01 14.89
C TYR A 462 -24.02 -5.52 13.73
N THR A 463 -24.69 -5.85 12.62
CA THR A 463 -24.07 -6.59 11.51
C THR A 463 -23.68 -5.70 10.33
N HIS A 464 -24.21 -4.48 10.22
CA HIS A 464 -24.02 -3.59 9.07
C HIS A 464 -24.00 -2.11 9.45
N GLY A 465 -23.36 -1.29 8.63
CA GLY A 465 -23.49 0.16 8.60
C GLY A 465 -24.75 0.59 7.86
N TYR A 466 -24.99 1.92 7.71
CA TYR A 466 -26.21 2.42 7.16
C TYR A 466 -26.05 3.75 6.43
N GLY A 467 -26.16 3.73 5.12
CA GLY A 467 -26.27 4.91 4.27
C GLY A 467 -24.97 5.64 4.00
N ILE A 468 -25.09 6.64 3.16
CA ILE A 468 -24.04 7.58 2.79
C ILE A 468 -24.48 9.00 3.11
N THR A 469 -23.52 9.92 3.13
CA THR A 469 -23.79 11.36 3.21
C THR A 469 -23.02 12.04 2.10
N ALA A 470 -23.73 12.78 1.26
CA ALA A 470 -23.12 13.56 0.20
C ALA A 470 -23.09 15.04 0.60
N VAL A 471 -21.95 15.67 0.37
CA VAL A 471 -21.74 17.10 0.63
C VAL A 471 -21.22 17.82 -0.60
N SER A 472 -21.55 19.12 -0.71
CA SER A 472 -21.01 19.96 -1.77
C SER A 472 -19.51 20.19 -1.58
N VAL A 473 -18.73 20.15 -2.67
CA VAL A 473 -17.31 20.49 -2.64
C VAL A 473 -17.07 22.00 -2.50
N SER A 474 -17.99 22.81 -3.01
CA SER A 474 -17.82 24.26 -3.16
C SER A 474 -18.69 25.11 -2.23
N GLN A 475 -19.76 24.55 -1.68
CA GLN A 475 -20.72 25.28 -0.83
C GLN A 475 -20.45 25.01 0.65
N ILE A 476 -20.62 26.06 1.45
CA ILE A 476 -20.44 26.02 2.91
C ILE A 476 -21.65 26.62 3.60
N GLY A 477 -22.04 26.04 4.71
CA GLY A 477 -23.05 26.56 5.60
C GLY A 477 -22.59 27.80 6.40
N PRO A 478 -23.51 28.47 7.11
CA PRO A 478 -23.24 29.72 7.81
C PRO A 478 -22.17 29.65 8.91
N GLU A 479 -21.97 28.47 9.50
CA GLU A 479 -21.00 28.24 10.58
C GLU A 479 -19.68 27.63 10.09
N GLY A 480 -19.52 27.46 8.76
CA GLY A 480 -18.33 26.86 8.14
C GLY A 480 -18.39 25.34 8.06
N GLU A 481 -19.58 24.76 8.29
CA GLU A 481 -19.89 23.36 8.03
C GLU A 481 -20.09 23.11 6.53
N PRO A 482 -19.87 21.86 6.03
CA PRO A 482 -20.16 21.54 4.65
C PRO A 482 -21.67 21.59 4.39
N GLU A 483 -22.06 22.01 3.21
CA GLU A 483 -23.45 21.92 2.75
C GLU A 483 -23.79 20.46 2.44
N ILE A 484 -24.73 19.91 3.19
CA ILE A 484 -25.20 18.54 3.03
C ILE A 484 -26.22 18.48 1.91
N LEU A 485 -25.91 17.71 0.87
CA LEU A 485 -26.79 17.51 -0.29
C LEU A 485 -27.76 16.35 -0.06
N ASP A 486 -27.28 15.29 0.55
CA ASP A 486 -28.09 14.14 0.96
C ASP A 486 -27.50 13.46 2.18
N GLY A 487 -28.35 12.97 3.07
CA GLY A 487 -27.94 12.25 4.27
C GLY A 487 -29.15 11.79 5.07
N LYS A 488 -29.29 10.48 5.27
CA LYS A 488 -30.30 9.91 6.17
C LYS A 488 -29.78 9.93 7.60
N GLU A 489 -30.69 10.13 8.53
CA GLU A 489 -30.51 10.36 9.96
C GLU A 489 -30.21 11.83 10.30
N PRO A 490 -30.06 12.22 11.57
CA PRO A 490 -30.28 13.61 11.95
C PRO A 490 -29.43 14.66 11.25
N LEU A 491 -28.64 14.32 10.25
CA LEU A 491 -28.05 15.28 9.31
C LEU A 491 -29.14 15.94 8.47
N GLN A 492 -29.78 17.00 8.99
CA GLN A 492 -31.00 17.60 8.43
C GLN A 492 -30.75 18.90 7.64
N GLN A 493 -29.77 18.96 6.81
CA GLN A 493 -29.59 20.13 5.92
C GLN A 493 -29.78 19.77 4.45
N VAL A 494 -30.78 19.00 4.08
CA VAL A 494 -31.05 18.74 2.66
C VAL A 494 -31.50 20.02 1.98
N GLN A 495 -30.63 20.59 1.14
CA GLN A 495 -30.99 21.70 0.26
C GLN A 495 -31.56 21.19 -1.06
N SER A 496 -32.42 21.99 -1.67
CA SER A 496 -32.98 21.76 -2.99
C SER A 496 -31.88 21.83 -4.05
N GLY A 497 -31.33 20.71 -4.49
CA GLY A 497 -30.28 20.67 -5.52
C GLY A 497 -29.42 19.42 -5.48
N ALA A 498 -29.66 18.51 -4.57
CA ALA A 498 -29.01 17.21 -4.54
C ALA A 498 -29.09 16.48 -5.89
N PRO A 499 -28.02 15.84 -6.34
CA PRO A 499 -28.10 14.97 -7.49
C PRO A 499 -29.17 13.92 -7.31
N PRO A 500 -30.07 13.71 -8.28
CA PRO A 500 -31.19 12.75 -8.14
C PRO A 500 -30.74 11.33 -7.81
N ALA A 501 -29.52 10.95 -8.24
CA ALA A 501 -28.94 9.63 -7.95
C ALA A 501 -28.54 9.42 -6.50
N LEU A 502 -28.43 10.48 -5.70
CA LEU A 502 -28.11 10.44 -4.27
C LEU A 502 -29.34 10.55 -3.37
N ASP A 503 -30.53 10.84 -3.94
CA ASP A 503 -31.79 10.94 -3.21
C ASP A 503 -32.36 9.54 -2.89
N PHE A 504 -31.95 8.97 -1.79
CA PHE A 504 -32.45 7.68 -1.30
C PHE A 504 -33.90 7.72 -0.81
N ASP A 505 -34.44 8.88 -0.48
CA ASP A 505 -35.80 9.04 0.00
C ASP A 505 -36.80 8.86 -1.15
N GLY A 506 -36.41 9.23 -2.38
CA GLY A 506 -37.23 9.10 -3.57
C GLY A 506 -37.21 7.70 -4.20
N THR A 507 -36.10 6.96 -4.13
CA THR A 507 -35.87 5.68 -4.80
C THR A 507 -36.26 4.46 -3.95
N GLY A 508 -36.44 4.60 -2.62
CA GLY A 508 -36.69 3.49 -1.71
C GLY A 508 -35.49 2.54 -1.58
N GLY A 509 -34.28 3.02 -1.74
CA GLY A 509 -33.03 2.26 -1.76
C GLY A 509 -32.76 1.44 -0.51
N ASN A 510 -31.79 0.55 -0.62
CA ASN A 510 -31.34 -0.36 0.46
C ASN A 510 -29.96 0.10 0.93
N PRO A 511 -29.90 1.00 1.91
CA PRO A 511 -28.66 1.66 2.31
C PRO A 511 -27.80 0.85 3.28
N GLU A 512 -28.14 -0.43 3.54
CA GLU A 512 -27.40 -1.27 4.46
C GLU A 512 -26.00 -1.61 3.91
N ILE A 513 -24.97 -1.48 4.74
CA ILE A 513 -23.56 -1.69 4.38
C ILE A 513 -23.02 -2.88 5.18
N TYR A 514 -23.15 -4.08 4.61
CA TYR A 514 -22.57 -5.30 5.16
C TYR A 514 -21.13 -5.50 4.75
N CYS A 515 -20.72 -4.97 3.60
CA CYS A 515 -19.35 -4.94 3.13
C CYS A 515 -18.93 -3.49 2.89
N GLY A 516 -17.83 -3.08 3.48
CA GLY A 516 -17.31 -1.71 3.45
C GLY A 516 -15.79 -1.67 3.52
N GLU A 517 -15.23 -0.55 3.90
CA GLU A 517 -13.79 -0.38 4.05
C GLU A 517 -13.31 -0.74 5.47
N GLN A 518 -14.07 -0.35 6.48
CA GLN A 518 -13.75 -0.61 7.90
C GLN A 518 -14.38 -1.89 8.45
N THR A 519 -15.46 -2.36 7.82
CA THR A 519 -16.25 -3.49 8.27
C THR A 519 -15.50 -4.80 8.06
N SER A 520 -14.80 -5.29 9.09
CA SER A 520 -13.86 -6.42 9.00
C SER A 520 -14.32 -7.69 9.72
N GLN A 521 -15.09 -7.57 10.82
CA GLN A 521 -15.46 -8.70 11.66
C GLN A 521 -16.42 -9.67 10.97
N PRO A 522 -16.25 -10.99 11.14
CA PRO A 522 -17.21 -11.97 10.66
C PRO A 522 -18.56 -11.84 11.37
N VAL A 523 -19.65 -11.90 10.60
CA VAL A 523 -21.02 -11.88 11.14
C VAL A 523 -21.85 -13.02 10.60
N VAL A 524 -22.94 -13.32 11.28
CA VAL A 524 -23.93 -14.32 10.84
C VAL A 524 -25.30 -13.67 10.75
N VAL A 525 -25.80 -13.59 9.53
CA VAL A 525 -27.06 -12.92 9.20
C VAL A 525 -28.21 -13.90 8.96
N ASN A 526 -29.46 -13.41 8.90
CA ASN A 526 -30.67 -14.23 8.76
C ASN A 526 -30.80 -15.31 9.82
N THR A 527 -30.52 -14.98 11.06
CA THR A 527 -30.61 -15.90 12.21
C THR A 527 -31.96 -15.82 12.91
N ASN A 528 -32.13 -16.53 13.99
CA ASN A 528 -33.30 -16.37 14.89
C ASN A 528 -33.24 -15.05 15.68
N GLN A 529 -32.07 -14.41 15.76
CA GLN A 529 -31.89 -13.08 16.31
C GLN A 529 -32.09 -12.07 15.19
N LEU A 530 -32.92 -11.04 15.42
CA LEU A 530 -33.05 -9.92 14.49
C LEU A 530 -31.81 -9.02 14.55
N GLU A 531 -31.45 -8.50 13.39
CA GLU A 531 -30.37 -7.53 13.21
C GLU A 531 -30.91 -6.12 13.48
N PHE A 532 -30.10 -5.28 14.10
CA PHE A 532 -30.43 -3.88 14.25
C PHE A 532 -30.27 -3.21 12.87
N ASN A 533 -31.32 -2.59 12.36
CA ASN A 533 -31.29 -1.97 11.05
C ASN A 533 -31.01 -0.47 11.14
N TYR A 534 -31.92 0.25 11.79
CA TYR A 534 -31.94 1.70 11.71
C TYR A 534 -32.43 2.29 13.03
N PRO A 535 -31.75 3.30 13.58
CA PRO A 535 -32.21 4.01 14.76
C PRO A 535 -33.42 4.87 14.40
N SER A 536 -34.60 4.36 14.73
CA SER A 536 -35.86 5.08 14.62
C SER A 536 -36.57 5.10 15.98
N THR A 537 -37.74 5.70 16.07
CA THR A 537 -38.51 5.66 17.28
C THR A 537 -39.84 4.94 17.04
N PRO A 538 -39.99 3.65 17.43
CA PRO A 538 -39.00 2.75 18.05
C PRO A 538 -37.93 2.27 17.07
N ASP A 539 -36.78 1.80 17.60
CA ASP A 539 -35.67 1.25 16.78
C ASP A 539 -36.16 0.13 15.86
N ALA A 540 -35.69 0.15 14.61
CA ALA A 540 -36.07 -0.84 13.62
C ALA A 540 -35.12 -2.04 13.67
N TYR A 541 -35.69 -3.24 13.57
CA TYR A 541 -34.98 -4.50 13.51
C TYR A 541 -35.44 -5.30 12.30
N MET A 542 -34.52 -5.99 11.64
CA MET A 542 -34.84 -6.75 10.43
C MET A 542 -34.07 -8.08 10.33
N HIS A 543 -34.36 -8.84 9.27
CA HIS A 543 -33.49 -9.89 8.76
C HIS A 543 -32.82 -9.40 7.47
N ALA A 544 -31.54 -9.70 7.30
CA ALA A 544 -30.86 -9.53 6.01
C ALA A 544 -31.60 -10.34 4.93
N GLY A 545 -31.64 -9.84 3.70
CA GLY A 545 -32.28 -10.52 2.60
C GLY A 545 -31.63 -11.86 2.24
N THR A 546 -32.35 -12.71 1.52
CA THR A 546 -31.86 -14.05 1.12
C THR A 546 -30.72 -14.02 0.08
N GLN A 547 -30.46 -12.87 -0.55
CA GLN A 547 -29.46 -12.69 -1.61
C GLN A 547 -28.05 -12.43 -1.12
N MET A 548 -27.77 -12.55 0.19
CA MET A 548 -26.46 -12.34 0.76
C MET A 548 -25.40 -13.30 0.21
N ALA A 549 -24.26 -12.76 -0.22
CA ALA A 549 -23.12 -13.52 -0.73
C ALA A 549 -22.27 -14.10 0.42
N GLY A 550 -22.86 -15.03 1.15
CA GLY A 550 -22.26 -15.76 2.27
C GLY A 550 -22.59 -17.25 2.22
N PHE A 551 -21.86 -18.05 3.01
CA PHE A 551 -22.05 -19.50 3.04
C PHE A 551 -22.90 -19.96 4.23
N THR A 552 -23.53 -21.13 4.08
CA THR A 552 -24.38 -21.73 5.11
C THR A 552 -23.58 -22.69 6.01
N ILE A 553 -24.00 -22.83 7.25
CA ILE A 553 -23.35 -23.69 8.27
C ILE A 553 -24.34 -24.76 8.79
N ASN A 554 -25.08 -25.39 7.88
CA ASN A 554 -26.19 -26.30 8.22
C ASN A 554 -25.73 -27.64 8.82
N ASN A 555 -24.48 -28.07 8.66
CA ASN A 555 -23.98 -29.29 9.28
C ASN A 555 -23.05 -28.98 10.47
N PRO A 556 -23.00 -29.88 11.48
CA PRO A 556 -22.22 -29.64 12.69
C PRO A 556 -20.71 -29.46 12.45
N PHE A 557 -20.15 -30.11 11.43
CA PHE A 557 -18.72 -29.99 11.12
C PHE A 557 -18.41 -28.58 10.56
N ASP A 558 -19.22 -28.09 9.59
CA ASP A 558 -19.02 -26.77 9.01
C ASP A 558 -19.26 -25.67 10.07
N LYS A 559 -20.24 -25.85 10.96
CA LYS A 559 -20.49 -24.96 12.09
C LYS A 559 -19.30 -24.94 13.08
N LEU A 560 -18.73 -26.12 13.40
CA LEU A 560 -17.54 -26.20 14.26
C LEU A 560 -16.31 -25.60 13.61
N ALA A 561 -16.06 -25.93 12.33
CA ALA A 561 -14.93 -25.41 11.59
C ALA A 561 -14.98 -23.88 11.51
N THR A 562 -16.15 -23.31 11.18
CA THR A 562 -16.36 -21.87 11.15
C THR A 562 -16.19 -21.22 12.52
N SER A 563 -16.75 -21.86 13.57
CA SER A 563 -16.66 -21.35 14.94
C SER A 563 -15.19 -21.21 15.39
N ILE A 564 -14.38 -22.22 15.11
CA ILE A 564 -12.96 -22.21 15.51
C ILE A 564 -12.13 -21.29 14.62
N SER A 565 -12.32 -21.33 13.29
CA SER A 565 -11.43 -20.64 12.35
C SER A 565 -11.75 -19.14 12.20
N GLN A 566 -13.02 -18.74 12.33
CA GLN A 566 -13.46 -17.35 12.11
C GLN A 566 -13.82 -16.62 13.41
N PHE A 567 -14.32 -17.32 14.40
CA PHE A 567 -14.76 -16.72 15.67
C PHE A 567 -13.87 -17.06 16.88
N GLY A 568 -12.74 -17.72 16.64
CA GLY A 568 -11.70 -17.99 17.64
C GLY A 568 -12.12 -18.88 18.82
N GLY A 569 -13.28 -19.56 18.73
CA GLY A 569 -13.79 -20.34 19.85
C GLY A 569 -14.96 -21.25 19.49
N LEU A 570 -15.70 -21.69 20.52
CA LEU A 570 -16.84 -22.57 20.37
C LEU A 570 -18.20 -21.86 20.47
N ASN A 571 -18.21 -20.54 20.62
CA ASN A 571 -19.42 -19.77 20.86
C ASN A 571 -20.45 -19.93 19.75
N LEU A 572 -20.05 -19.82 18.49
CA LEU A 572 -20.94 -20.05 17.35
C LEU A 572 -21.43 -21.49 17.31
N PHE A 573 -20.57 -22.48 17.56
CA PHE A 573 -20.93 -23.89 17.53
C PHE A 573 -21.97 -24.24 18.60
N LEU A 574 -21.82 -23.70 19.83
CA LEU A 574 -22.72 -23.97 20.94
C LEU A 574 -23.98 -23.07 20.92
N SER A 575 -23.95 -21.98 20.16
CA SER A 575 -25.09 -21.09 20.01
C SER A 575 -26.26 -21.77 19.30
N GLY A 576 -27.46 -21.58 19.83
CA GLY A 576 -28.70 -21.99 19.19
C GLY A 576 -29.32 -20.94 18.25
N ILE A 577 -28.61 -19.81 18.03
CA ILE A 577 -29.13 -18.66 17.27
C ILE A 577 -29.18 -18.93 15.75
N PRO A 578 -28.14 -19.50 15.10
CA PRO A 578 -28.22 -19.79 13.66
C PRO A 578 -29.29 -20.84 13.32
N ASN A 579 -29.95 -20.64 12.20
CA ASN A 579 -30.96 -21.52 11.61
C ASN A 579 -30.54 -21.97 10.19
N SER A 580 -31.41 -22.67 9.46
CA SER A 580 -31.11 -23.19 8.11
C SER A 580 -30.98 -22.11 7.03
N GLN A 581 -31.45 -20.90 7.28
CA GLN A 581 -31.35 -19.75 6.36
C GLN A 581 -30.14 -18.87 6.66
N SER A 582 -29.46 -19.11 7.79
CA SER A 582 -28.34 -18.28 8.24
C SER A 582 -27.17 -18.35 7.27
N LYS A 583 -26.61 -17.18 6.99
CA LYS A 583 -25.42 -16.98 6.17
C LYS A 583 -24.29 -16.41 6.99
N VAL A 584 -23.09 -16.93 6.83
CA VAL A 584 -21.87 -16.39 7.41
C VAL A 584 -21.20 -15.48 6.40
N LEU A 585 -20.93 -14.24 6.77
CA LEU A 585 -20.18 -13.26 6.00
C LEU A 585 -18.77 -13.13 6.60
N ILE A 586 -17.77 -13.38 5.78
CA ILE A 586 -16.34 -13.19 6.09
C ILE A 586 -15.69 -12.37 4.98
N ASN A 587 -14.47 -11.90 5.20
CA ASN A 587 -13.77 -11.03 4.26
C ASN A 587 -14.68 -9.88 3.83
N ARG A 588 -15.10 -9.09 4.80
CA ARG A 588 -16.12 -8.07 4.61
C ARG A 588 -15.55 -6.72 4.15
N THR A 589 -14.23 -6.50 4.31
CA THR A 589 -13.64 -5.32 3.68
C THR A 589 -13.59 -5.50 2.17
N VAL A 590 -13.80 -4.41 1.43
CA VAL A 590 -13.83 -4.40 -0.04
C VAL A 590 -12.55 -5.02 -0.60
N THR A 591 -11.40 -4.56 -0.12
CA THR A 591 -10.07 -5.04 -0.57
C THR A 591 -9.86 -6.51 -0.28
N GLN A 592 -10.04 -6.96 0.98
CA GLN A 592 -9.89 -8.37 1.36
C GLN A 592 -10.83 -9.29 0.59
N ARG A 593 -12.03 -8.79 0.30
CA ARG A 593 -13.03 -9.56 -0.44
C ARG A 593 -12.60 -9.79 -1.88
N ILE A 594 -12.09 -8.76 -2.55
CA ILE A 594 -11.59 -8.85 -3.92
C ILE A 594 -10.34 -9.76 -3.96
N GLU A 595 -9.36 -9.53 -3.07
CA GLU A 595 -8.13 -10.34 -2.98
C GLU A 595 -8.42 -11.82 -2.71
N SER A 596 -9.45 -12.12 -1.90
CA SER A 596 -9.82 -13.50 -1.62
C SER A 596 -10.39 -14.24 -2.83
N ILE A 597 -10.99 -13.53 -3.78
CA ILE A 597 -11.58 -14.06 -5.02
C ILE A 597 -10.56 -14.04 -6.16
N ALA A 598 -9.72 -13.02 -6.20
CA ALA A 598 -8.70 -12.84 -7.23
C ALA A 598 -7.31 -12.60 -6.60
N PRO A 599 -6.68 -13.63 -6.00
CA PRO A 599 -5.42 -13.49 -5.24
C PRO A 599 -4.20 -13.15 -6.09
N PHE A 600 -4.37 -12.94 -7.36
CA PHE A 600 -3.35 -12.52 -8.33
C PHE A 600 -3.43 -11.02 -8.64
N LEU A 601 -4.42 -10.32 -8.11
CA LEU A 601 -4.57 -8.87 -8.25
C LEU A 601 -4.02 -8.16 -7.01
N SER A 602 -3.41 -7.02 -7.24
CA SER A 602 -3.14 -6.02 -6.23
C SER A 602 -4.28 -5.00 -6.27
N VAL A 603 -4.95 -4.77 -5.15
CA VAL A 603 -6.14 -3.90 -5.09
C VAL A 603 -5.72 -2.50 -4.68
N ASP A 604 -6.27 -1.48 -5.33
CA ASP A 604 -6.07 -0.08 -4.97
C ASP A 604 -6.51 0.18 -3.52
N SER A 605 -5.79 1.04 -2.84
CA SER A 605 -6.06 1.40 -1.45
C SER A 605 -7.25 2.36 -1.27
N ASP A 606 -7.80 2.89 -2.38
CA ASP A 606 -8.88 3.87 -2.40
C ASP A 606 -10.13 3.34 -3.14
N PRO A 607 -10.87 2.36 -2.57
CA PRO A 607 -12.19 2.02 -3.07
C PRO A 607 -13.15 3.21 -2.94
N TYR A 608 -14.08 3.34 -3.88
CA TYR A 608 -15.05 4.42 -3.85
C TYR A 608 -16.47 3.92 -4.05
N ILE A 609 -17.43 4.64 -3.47
CA ILE A 609 -18.82 4.23 -3.44
C ILE A 609 -19.64 4.97 -4.49
N VAL A 610 -20.54 4.24 -5.14
CA VAL A 610 -21.48 4.76 -6.13
C VAL A 610 -22.88 4.29 -5.78
N ALA A 611 -23.85 5.17 -5.86
CA ALA A 611 -25.27 4.85 -5.69
C ALA A 611 -25.90 4.43 -7.01
N ASP A 612 -26.62 3.31 -7.03
CA ASP A 612 -27.42 2.89 -8.17
C ASP A 612 -28.68 3.77 -8.27
N PRO A 613 -28.85 4.55 -9.33
CA PRO A 613 -29.98 5.48 -9.45
C PRO A 613 -31.35 4.79 -9.63
N GLU A 614 -31.36 3.50 -9.99
CA GLU A 614 -32.61 2.74 -10.19
C GLU A 614 -33.06 2.00 -8.94
N THR A 615 -32.11 1.39 -8.23
CA THR A 615 -32.40 0.52 -7.08
C THR A 615 -32.09 1.17 -5.73
N GLY A 616 -31.24 2.19 -5.71
CA GLY A 616 -30.67 2.80 -4.51
C GLY A 616 -29.71 1.88 -3.76
N ASP A 617 -29.27 0.78 -4.37
CA ASP A 617 -28.21 -0.06 -3.81
C ASP A 617 -26.87 0.69 -3.90
N LEU A 618 -26.03 0.49 -2.90
CA LEU A 618 -24.69 1.07 -2.85
C LEU A 618 -23.68 0.09 -3.43
N MET A 619 -22.86 0.57 -4.36
CA MET A 619 -21.83 -0.21 -5.04
C MET A 619 -20.46 0.36 -4.78
N TRP A 620 -19.58 -0.43 -4.16
CA TRP A 620 -18.17 -0.12 -4.11
C TRP A 620 -17.52 -0.44 -5.44
N ILE A 621 -16.69 0.46 -5.92
CA ILE A 621 -15.78 0.21 -7.04
C ILE A 621 -14.36 0.28 -6.48
N ALA A 622 -13.54 -0.71 -6.82
CA ALA A 622 -12.13 -0.72 -6.52
C ALA A 622 -11.33 -1.04 -7.77
N ASP A 623 -10.26 -0.31 -7.98
CA ASP A 623 -9.29 -0.62 -9.01
C ASP A 623 -8.38 -1.77 -8.59
N ALA A 624 -8.02 -2.62 -9.54
CA ALA A 624 -7.12 -3.72 -9.25
C ALA A 624 -6.13 -3.95 -10.40
N TYR A 625 -4.91 -4.30 -10.02
CA TYR A 625 -3.75 -4.32 -10.89
C TYR A 625 -3.23 -5.71 -11.13
N VAL A 626 -2.75 -5.96 -12.36
CA VAL A 626 -1.75 -6.98 -12.60
C VAL A 626 -0.39 -6.31 -12.62
N GLU A 627 0.58 -6.94 -11.95
CA GLU A 627 1.91 -6.36 -11.76
C GLU A 627 2.99 -7.43 -11.71
N THR A 628 4.22 -7.04 -12.04
CA THR A 628 5.39 -7.90 -11.90
C THR A 628 6.65 -7.08 -11.61
N GLY A 629 7.57 -7.64 -10.83
CA GLY A 629 8.92 -7.11 -10.62
C GLY A 629 9.95 -7.65 -11.64
N ASN A 630 9.53 -8.49 -12.59
CA ASN A 630 10.43 -9.18 -13.51
C ASN A 630 10.46 -8.53 -14.92
N PHE A 631 9.87 -7.35 -15.09
CA PHE A 631 9.90 -6.65 -16.38
C PHE A 631 11.30 -6.03 -16.58
N PRO A 632 11.97 -6.28 -17.74
CA PRO A 632 13.35 -5.86 -17.95
C PRO A 632 13.47 -4.37 -18.24
N GLU A 633 14.60 -3.78 -17.87
CA GLU A 633 15.03 -2.41 -18.20
C GLU A 633 14.01 -1.32 -17.82
N SER A 634 13.08 -1.63 -16.92
CA SER A 634 12.05 -0.71 -16.45
C SER A 634 12.36 -0.21 -15.05
N ASP A 635 11.97 1.04 -14.77
CA ASP A 635 12.04 1.60 -13.43
C ASP A 635 11.29 0.71 -12.42
N ASN A 636 11.84 0.63 -11.22
CA ASN A 636 11.31 -0.21 -10.16
C ASN A 636 10.76 0.65 -9.02
N VAL A 637 9.44 0.66 -8.90
CA VAL A 637 8.73 1.35 -7.81
C VAL A 637 8.27 0.31 -6.79
N ASN A 638 8.87 0.31 -5.62
CA ASN A 638 8.50 -0.60 -4.51
C ASN A 638 8.53 -2.11 -4.86
N GLY A 639 9.40 -2.54 -5.76
CA GLY A 639 9.49 -3.93 -6.20
C GLY A 639 8.69 -4.25 -7.46
N ILE A 640 7.93 -3.29 -7.98
CA ILE A 640 7.13 -3.41 -9.19
C ILE A 640 7.88 -2.75 -10.35
N SER A 641 8.05 -3.45 -11.46
CA SER A 641 8.65 -2.91 -12.69
C SER A 641 7.67 -2.87 -13.87
N TYR A 642 6.45 -3.37 -13.69
CA TYR A 642 5.34 -3.31 -14.66
C TYR A 642 4.03 -3.33 -13.91
N GLN A 643 3.11 -2.43 -14.25
CA GLN A 643 1.77 -2.37 -13.66
C GLN A 643 0.73 -1.93 -14.69
N ARG A 644 -0.45 -2.56 -14.67
CA ARG A 644 -1.62 -2.16 -15.46
C ARG A 644 -2.89 -2.21 -14.62
N ASN A 645 -3.78 -1.24 -14.85
CA ASN A 645 -5.14 -1.32 -14.35
C ASN A 645 -5.88 -2.44 -15.12
N ALA A 646 -5.90 -3.62 -14.54
CA ALA A 646 -6.43 -4.81 -15.19
C ALA A 646 -7.93 -4.99 -14.97
N VAL A 647 -8.42 -4.58 -13.79
CA VAL A 647 -9.77 -4.89 -13.34
C VAL A 647 -10.39 -3.69 -12.62
N LYS A 648 -11.64 -3.38 -12.96
CA LYS A 648 -12.56 -2.60 -12.14
C LYS A 648 -13.43 -3.59 -11.37
N ALA A 649 -13.22 -3.71 -10.07
CA ALA A 649 -13.94 -4.62 -9.20
C ALA A 649 -15.15 -3.91 -8.58
N VAL A 650 -16.33 -4.51 -8.67
CA VAL A 650 -17.58 -3.98 -8.12
C VAL A 650 -18.06 -4.87 -6.98
N VAL A 651 -18.28 -4.29 -5.81
CA VAL A 651 -18.80 -4.99 -4.63
C VAL A 651 -20.11 -4.32 -4.21
N ASN A 652 -21.22 -5.05 -4.25
CA ASN A 652 -22.48 -4.55 -3.71
C ASN A 652 -22.37 -4.48 -2.19
N ALA A 653 -22.49 -3.29 -1.62
CA ALA A 653 -22.29 -3.04 -0.19
C ALA A 653 -23.25 -3.84 0.68
N ARG A 654 -24.50 -4.03 0.24
CA ARG A 654 -25.54 -4.76 0.96
C ARG A 654 -25.39 -6.27 0.84
N THR A 655 -25.31 -6.79 -0.37
CA THR A 655 -25.30 -8.25 -0.59
C THR A 655 -23.92 -8.85 -0.47
N CYS A 656 -22.87 -8.04 -0.52
CA CYS A 656 -21.48 -8.45 -0.60
C CYS A 656 -21.14 -9.27 -1.88
N ALA A 657 -21.96 -9.19 -2.91
CA ALA A 657 -21.67 -9.82 -4.20
C ALA A 657 -20.53 -9.06 -4.91
N VAL A 658 -19.65 -9.80 -5.59
CA VAL A 658 -18.51 -9.23 -6.30
C VAL A 658 -18.62 -9.56 -7.77
N THR A 659 -18.33 -8.56 -8.62
CA THR A 659 -18.18 -8.74 -10.06
C THR A 659 -16.88 -8.06 -10.49
N LEU A 660 -16.07 -8.77 -11.26
CA LEU A 660 -14.76 -8.29 -11.71
C LEU A 660 -14.82 -8.00 -13.19
N TYR A 661 -14.55 -6.76 -13.60
CA TYR A 661 -14.60 -6.33 -15.00
C TYR A 661 -13.18 -6.07 -15.51
N ALA A 662 -12.74 -6.84 -16.51
CA ALA A 662 -11.45 -6.64 -17.16
C ALA A 662 -11.48 -5.37 -18.01
N VAL A 663 -10.55 -4.48 -17.78
CA VAL A 663 -10.36 -3.22 -18.52
C VAL A 663 -9.81 -3.54 -19.92
N ASP A 664 -8.68 -4.23 -19.98
CA ASP A 664 -8.09 -4.75 -21.21
C ASP A 664 -7.90 -6.27 -21.11
N PRO A 665 -8.82 -7.07 -21.66
CA PRO A 665 -8.69 -8.52 -21.65
C PRO A 665 -7.57 -9.04 -22.56
N THR A 666 -6.93 -8.18 -23.39
CA THR A 666 -5.82 -8.53 -24.29
C THR A 666 -4.45 -8.26 -23.70
N GLU A 667 -4.38 -7.53 -22.58
CA GLU A 667 -3.15 -7.32 -21.83
C GLU A 667 -2.56 -8.69 -21.39
N PRO A 668 -1.26 -8.96 -21.61
CA PRO A 668 -0.70 -10.31 -21.51
C PRO A 668 -0.87 -10.99 -20.15
N LEU A 669 -0.70 -10.27 -19.03
CA LEU A 669 -0.91 -10.82 -17.68
C LEU A 669 -2.39 -11.05 -17.39
N THR A 670 -3.26 -10.11 -17.76
CA THR A 670 -4.72 -10.22 -17.61
C THR A 670 -5.25 -11.39 -18.43
N ALA A 671 -4.80 -11.55 -19.67
CA ALA A 671 -5.15 -12.67 -20.54
C ALA A 671 -4.71 -14.01 -19.95
N ALA A 672 -3.48 -14.08 -19.42
CA ALA A 672 -2.97 -15.29 -18.77
C ALA A 672 -3.82 -15.68 -17.53
N TRP A 673 -4.14 -14.72 -16.66
CA TRP A 673 -4.98 -14.97 -15.49
C TRP A 673 -6.42 -15.32 -15.85
N SER A 674 -6.98 -14.68 -16.88
CA SER A 674 -8.29 -15.05 -17.42
C SER A 674 -8.33 -16.50 -17.93
N ALA A 675 -7.24 -16.97 -18.56
CA ALA A 675 -7.13 -18.36 -19.00
C ALA A 675 -6.97 -19.35 -17.82
N ILE A 676 -6.28 -18.95 -16.74
CA ILE A 676 -6.11 -19.75 -15.51
C ILE A 676 -7.44 -19.85 -14.73
N TYR A 677 -8.22 -18.76 -14.69
CA TYR A 677 -9.50 -18.66 -13.98
C TYR A 677 -10.66 -18.31 -14.92
N PRO A 678 -11.05 -19.22 -15.80
CA PRO A 678 -12.09 -18.93 -16.79
C PRO A 678 -13.43 -18.57 -16.13
N GLY A 679 -14.04 -17.49 -16.61
CA GLY A 679 -15.32 -16.96 -16.12
C GLY A 679 -15.25 -16.15 -14.84
N LEU A 680 -14.04 -15.85 -14.34
CA LEU A 680 -13.85 -14.95 -13.18
C LEU A 680 -13.91 -13.48 -13.59
N LEU A 681 -13.31 -13.13 -14.71
CA LEU A 681 -13.29 -11.76 -15.26
C LEU A 681 -14.34 -11.61 -16.35
N HIS A 682 -15.13 -10.54 -16.29
CA HIS A 682 -16.11 -10.14 -17.30
C HIS A 682 -15.53 -8.96 -18.12
N PRO A 683 -15.86 -8.84 -19.41
CA PRO A 683 -15.44 -7.66 -20.18
C PRO A 683 -16.05 -6.38 -19.60
N ILE A 684 -15.31 -5.27 -19.57
CA ILE A 684 -15.79 -3.97 -19.08
C ILE A 684 -17.05 -3.49 -19.83
N SER A 685 -17.22 -3.89 -21.09
CA SER A 685 -18.41 -3.60 -21.89
C SER A 685 -19.70 -4.20 -21.33
N GLN A 686 -19.64 -5.09 -20.35
CA GLN A 686 -20.80 -5.65 -19.63
C GLN A 686 -21.09 -4.89 -18.33
N MET A 687 -20.27 -3.91 -17.97
CA MET A 687 -20.50 -3.09 -16.78
C MET A 687 -21.75 -2.22 -17.00
N PRO A 688 -22.61 -2.08 -15.99
CA PRO A 688 -23.75 -1.15 -16.06
C PRO A 688 -23.30 0.27 -16.38
N SER A 689 -24.03 0.96 -17.26
CA SER A 689 -23.64 2.29 -17.75
C SER A 689 -23.53 3.34 -16.63
N PHE A 690 -24.36 3.25 -15.61
CA PHE A 690 -24.26 4.16 -14.47
C PHE A 690 -22.93 4.00 -13.71
N LEU A 691 -22.38 2.79 -13.59
CA LEU A 691 -21.08 2.58 -12.99
C LEU A 691 -19.95 3.10 -13.88
N VAL A 692 -20.07 2.92 -15.21
CA VAL A 692 -19.06 3.42 -16.17
C VAL A 692 -18.91 4.94 -16.08
N GLN A 693 -20.00 5.68 -15.86
CA GLN A 693 -19.97 7.14 -15.70
C GLN A 693 -19.20 7.61 -14.45
N HIS A 694 -19.08 6.74 -13.45
CA HIS A 694 -18.36 7.02 -12.19
C HIS A 694 -16.94 6.41 -12.15
N LEU A 695 -16.51 5.72 -13.22
CA LEU A 695 -15.14 5.21 -13.27
C LEU A 695 -14.15 6.36 -13.24
N ARG A 696 -13.07 6.18 -12.50
CA ARG A 696 -12.00 7.16 -12.36
C ARG A 696 -10.63 6.54 -12.61
N TYR A 697 -9.63 7.38 -12.88
CA TYR A 697 -8.27 6.92 -13.06
C TYR A 697 -7.72 6.39 -11.74
N PRO A 698 -7.03 5.23 -11.70
CA PRO A 698 -6.57 4.60 -10.46
C PRO A 698 -5.49 5.42 -9.75
N GLU A 699 -5.66 5.69 -8.44
CA GLU A 699 -4.78 6.57 -7.69
C GLU A 699 -3.39 5.98 -7.47
N ASN A 700 -3.30 4.70 -7.07
CA ASN A 700 -2.00 4.06 -6.85
C ASN A 700 -1.19 3.91 -8.13
N LEU A 701 -1.84 3.57 -9.26
CA LEU A 701 -1.17 3.54 -10.56
C LEU A 701 -0.66 4.92 -10.96
N PHE A 702 -1.49 5.95 -10.82
CA PHE A 702 -1.10 7.32 -11.14
C PHE A 702 0.06 7.80 -10.28
N SER A 703 0.04 7.52 -8.99
CA SER A 703 1.13 7.85 -8.06
C SER A 703 2.45 7.20 -8.46
N ASN A 704 2.42 5.94 -8.88
CA ASN A 704 3.59 5.24 -9.41
C ASN A 704 4.04 5.84 -10.75
N GLN A 705 3.10 6.15 -11.64
CA GLN A 705 3.38 6.82 -12.92
C GLN A 705 3.98 8.21 -12.72
N VAL A 706 3.51 8.99 -11.76
CA VAL A 706 4.09 10.28 -11.36
C VAL A 706 5.57 10.13 -10.97
N GLN A 707 5.89 9.10 -10.18
CA GLN A 707 7.27 8.83 -9.78
C GLN A 707 8.14 8.48 -10.98
N VAL A 708 7.71 7.59 -11.86
CA VAL A 708 8.45 7.19 -13.06
C VAL A 708 8.54 8.35 -14.05
N TYR A 709 7.42 9.04 -14.32
CA TYR A 709 7.37 10.18 -15.23
C TYR A 709 8.35 11.27 -14.84
N SER A 710 8.54 11.49 -13.53
CA SER A 710 9.49 12.48 -13.03
C SER A 710 10.92 12.32 -13.54
N GLN A 711 11.29 11.13 -13.99
CA GLN A 711 12.60 10.78 -14.52
C GLN A 711 12.60 10.57 -16.03
N VAL A 712 11.57 9.87 -16.57
CA VAL A 712 11.57 9.46 -17.98
C VAL A 712 11.11 10.55 -18.95
N GLN A 713 10.61 11.67 -18.45
CA GLN A 713 10.15 12.80 -19.26
C GLN A 713 11.30 13.61 -19.91
N VAL A 714 12.55 13.32 -19.56
CA VAL A 714 13.72 14.08 -20.05
C VAL A 714 13.87 14.09 -21.58
N ASP A 715 13.25 13.16 -22.29
CA ASP A 715 13.27 13.05 -23.74
C ASP A 715 11.95 13.49 -24.41
N ASP A 716 10.95 13.98 -23.67
CA ASP A 716 9.64 14.33 -24.22
C ASP A 716 9.71 15.35 -25.36
N GLN A 717 10.71 16.21 -25.34
CA GLN A 717 10.93 17.24 -26.37
C GLN A 717 12.08 16.94 -27.34
N LEU A 718 12.84 15.88 -27.11
CA LEU A 718 14.00 15.52 -27.90
C LEU A 718 13.94 14.03 -28.28
N PRO A 719 14.40 13.65 -29.48
CA PRO A 719 14.56 12.24 -29.80
C PRO A 719 15.50 11.56 -28.80
N VAL A 720 15.17 10.37 -28.34
CA VAL A 720 15.96 9.60 -27.37
C VAL A 720 17.41 9.41 -27.83
N SER A 721 17.66 9.34 -29.15
CA SER A 721 18.99 9.30 -29.73
C SER A 721 19.80 10.60 -29.61
N ASN A 722 19.22 11.68 -29.09
CA ASN A 722 19.92 12.94 -28.91
C ASN A 722 20.90 12.82 -27.74
N PRO A 723 22.21 13.14 -27.92
CA PRO A 723 23.19 13.12 -26.82
C PRO A 723 22.80 13.99 -25.62
N GLN A 724 21.98 15.01 -25.81
CA GLN A 724 21.49 15.87 -24.73
C GLN A 724 20.60 15.11 -23.75
N VAL A 725 19.83 14.14 -24.19
CA VAL A 725 18.96 13.32 -23.31
C VAL A 725 19.80 12.57 -22.28
N ALA A 726 20.90 11.93 -22.69
CA ALA A 726 21.80 11.23 -21.78
C ALA A 726 22.45 12.19 -20.78
N SER A 727 22.86 13.39 -21.22
CA SER A 727 23.45 14.42 -20.37
C SER A 727 22.42 14.95 -19.36
N ASP A 728 21.20 15.22 -19.78
CA ASP A 728 20.12 15.71 -18.92
C ASP A 728 19.71 14.65 -17.88
N PHE A 729 19.62 13.38 -18.30
CA PHE A 729 19.36 12.27 -17.39
C PHE A 729 20.48 12.12 -16.36
N PHE A 730 21.73 12.18 -16.79
CA PHE A 730 22.90 11.99 -15.93
C PHE A 730 23.07 13.11 -14.91
N SER A 731 22.85 14.36 -15.34
CA SER A 731 22.92 15.52 -14.46
C SER A 731 21.70 15.67 -13.54
N LYS A 732 20.61 14.99 -13.86
CA LYS A 732 19.30 15.14 -13.20
C LYS A 732 18.74 16.57 -13.25
N ASN A 733 19.29 17.42 -14.11
CA ASN A 733 18.89 18.85 -14.15
C ASN A 733 17.47 19.05 -14.63
N ASN A 734 16.98 18.11 -15.47
CA ASN A 734 15.64 18.16 -16.04
C ASN A 734 14.69 17.15 -15.37
N PHE A 735 15.09 16.49 -14.29
CA PHE A 735 14.20 15.65 -13.50
C PHE A 735 13.18 16.51 -12.76
N TYR A 736 12.00 15.93 -12.57
CA TYR A 736 10.93 16.55 -11.80
C TYR A 736 10.86 15.92 -10.40
N SER A 737 10.17 16.60 -9.52
CA SER A 737 9.67 16.07 -8.25
C SER A 737 8.25 16.53 -8.05
N PRO A 738 7.37 15.75 -7.42
CA PRO A 738 6.07 16.26 -6.99
C PRO A 738 6.24 17.58 -6.26
N SER A 739 5.41 18.56 -6.58
CA SER A 739 5.45 19.88 -5.91
C SER A 739 5.25 19.70 -4.41
N GLN A 740 5.75 20.66 -3.64
CA GLN A 740 5.60 20.64 -2.18
C GLN A 740 4.57 21.67 -1.74
N GLY A 741 3.86 21.38 -0.66
CA GLY A 741 3.02 22.32 0.09
C GLY A 741 3.56 22.48 1.51
N LEU A 742 3.20 23.55 2.20
CA LEU A 742 3.57 23.78 3.59
C LEU A 742 2.47 23.30 4.53
N GLN A 743 2.86 22.53 5.52
CA GLN A 743 2.01 22.22 6.67
C GLN A 743 1.95 23.42 7.63
N PRO A 744 0.97 23.48 8.55
CA PRO A 744 0.84 24.59 9.49
C PRO A 744 2.07 24.78 10.39
N ASP A 745 2.85 23.75 10.66
CA ASP A 745 4.11 23.77 11.42
C ASP A 745 5.31 24.27 10.61
N GLY A 746 5.10 24.58 9.32
CA GLY A 746 6.14 25.03 8.38
C GLY A 746 6.89 23.88 7.72
N THR A 747 6.53 22.63 7.96
CA THR A 747 7.14 21.47 7.29
C THR A 747 6.67 21.41 5.84
N ALA A 748 7.60 21.30 4.90
CA ALA A 748 7.28 21.07 3.51
C ALA A 748 7.06 19.58 3.24
N VAL A 749 5.93 19.24 2.63
CA VAL A 749 5.58 17.87 2.25
C VAL A 749 5.19 17.83 0.77
N PRO A 750 5.47 16.71 0.06
CA PRO A 750 4.97 16.54 -1.30
C PRO A 750 3.45 16.67 -1.34
N THR A 751 2.92 17.34 -2.36
CA THR A 751 1.48 17.33 -2.64
C THR A 751 1.08 15.95 -3.16
N THR A 752 -0.08 15.48 -2.74
CA THR A 752 -0.68 14.23 -3.26
C THR A 752 -1.49 14.52 -4.53
N PRO A 753 -1.64 13.55 -5.43
CA PRO A 753 -2.59 13.65 -6.52
C PRO A 753 -4.01 13.97 -6.03
N GLN A 754 -4.77 14.72 -6.81
CA GLN A 754 -6.12 15.14 -6.43
C GLN A 754 -7.08 14.96 -7.59
N TYR A 755 -8.26 14.39 -7.30
CA TYR A 755 -9.37 14.37 -8.25
C TYR A 755 -10.01 15.77 -8.32
N LEU A 756 -10.23 16.24 -9.53
CA LEU A 756 -10.78 17.58 -9.80
C LEU A 756 -11.63 17.52 -11.07
N GLU A 757 -12.72 18.26 -11.07
CA GLU A 757 -13.49 18.56 -12.29
C GLU A 757 -12.95 19.85 -12.89
N LEU A 758 -12.23 19.77 -14.01
CA LEU A 758 -11.61 20.94 -14.65
C LEU A 758 -11.52 20.82 -16.18
N THR A 759 -11.38 21.96 -16.83
CA THR A 759 -11.21 22.03 -18.28
C THR A 759 -9.75 21.84 -18.65
N LEU A 760 -9.43 20.74 -19.34
CA LEU A 760 -8.07 20.50 -19.82
C LEU A 760 -7.74 21.34 -21.06
N PRO A 761 -6.44 21.70 -21.27
CA PRO A 761 -6.02 22.41 -22.47
C PRO A 761 -6.40 21.66 -23.76
N GLY A 762 -7.08 22.35 -24.66
CA GLY A 762 -7.56 21.77 -25.91
C GLY A 762 -8.91 21.05 -25.86
N ASN A 763 -9.50 20.90 -24.66
CA ASN A 763 -10.86 20.38 -24.49
C ASN A 763 -11.80 21.52 -24.04
N PRO A 764 -12.97 21.70 -24.66
CA PRO A 764 -13.87 22.80 -24.30
C PRO A 764 -14.80 22.49 -23.11
N THR A 765 -14.83 21.23 -22.65
CA THR A 765 -15.72 20.77 -21.57
C THR A 765 -14.91 20.36 -20.36
N PRO A 766 -15.37 20.66 -19.12
CA PRO A 766 -14.77 20.14 -17.92
C PRO A 766 -14.74 18.60 -17.94
N GLN A 767 -13.72 18.05 -17.33
CA GLN A 767 -13.51 16.61 -17.19
C GLN A 767 -13.05 16.29 -15.79
N PHE A 768 -13.46 15.15 -15.31
CA PHE A 768 -12.96 14.63 -14.04
C PHE A 768 -11.57 14.02 -14.24
N VAL A 769 -10.58 14.57 -13.58
CA VAL A 769 -9.18 14.19 -13.76
C VAL A 769 -8.50 13.97 -12.42
N LEU A 770 -7.48 13.11 -12.43
CA LEU A 770 -6.52 12.98 -11.32
C LEU A 770 -5.27 13.77 -11.68
N MET A 771 -4.91 14.78 -10.90
CA MET A 771 -3.86 15.75 -11.27
C MET A 771 -2.76 15.84 -10.23
N GLN A 772 -1.50 15.97 -10.73
CA GLN A 772 -0.30 16.23 -9.94
C GLN A 772 0.53 17.35 -10.57
N THR A 773 1.04 18.27 -9.74
CA THR A 773 1.99 19.30 -10.15
C THR A 773 3.42 18.90 -9.82
N PHE A 774 4.39 19.38 -10.61
CA PHE A 774 5.81 19.10 -10.44
C PHE A 774 6.63 20.37 -10.25
N SER A 775 7.68 20.24 -9.47
CA SER A 775 8.76 21.20 -9.31
C SER A 775 10.09 20.61 -9.81
N PRO A 776 11.14 21.40 -10.08
CA PRO A 776 12.44 20.88 -10.45
C PRO A 776 12.98 19.92 -9.37
N TYR A 777 13.61 18.86 -9.79
CA TYR A 777 14.28 17.93 -8.88
C TYR A 777 15.37 18.64 -8.08
N ASN A 778 15.35 18.44 -6.76
CA ASN A 778 16.33 19.03 -5.85
C ASN A 778 17.20 17.92 -5.23
N SER A 779 18.49 17.90 -5.56
CA SER A 779 19.45 16.91 -5.04
C SER A 779 19.88 17.13 -3.58
N GLY A 780 19.19 17.98 -2.81
CA GLY A 780 19.41 18.12 -1.36
C GLY A 780 20.45 19.12 -0.91
N SER A 781 21.02 19.96 -1.80
CA SER A 781 22.12 20.87 -1.45
C SER A 781 21.72 22.35 -1.34
N GLY A 782 20.55 22.65 -0.76
CA GLY A 782 20.30 23.99 -0.27
C GLY A 782 19.32 24.84 -1.05
N GLY A 783 18.11 24.78 -0.66
CA GLY A 783 16.98 25.55 -1.15
C GLY A 783 15.96 24.65 -1.85
N GLN A 784 14.71 24.69 -1.40
CA GLN A 784 13.65 23.94 -2.06
C GLN A 784 13.38 24.58 -3.41
N ALA A 785 13.42 23.78 -4.47
CA ALA A 785 12.92 24.20 -5.76
C ALA A 785 11.41 24.42 -5.64
N SER A 786 10.98 25.65 -5.80
CA SER A 786 9.63 26.09 -5.45
C SER A 786 8.77 26.48 -6.66
N ASN A 787 9.42 26.65 -7.82
CA ASN A 787 8.72 26.91 -9.07
C ASN A 787 8.01 25.66 -9.57
N MET A 788 6.86 25.81 -10.19
CA MET A 788 6.21 24.72 -10.91
C MET A 788 6.85 24.58 -12.30
N THR A 789 7.19 23.36 -12.70
CA THR A 789 7.83 23.06 -14.00
C THR A 789 6.94 22.30 -14.96
N ALA A 790 5.98 21.56 -14.42
CA ALA A 790 5.02 20.81 -15.19
C ALA A 790 3.80 20.46 -14.32
N TRP A 791 2.76 19.98 -14.97
CA TRP A 791 1.70 19.23 -14.32
C TRP A 791 1.27 18.07 -15.21
N LEU A 792 0.75 17.02 -14.59
CA LEU A 792 0.25 15.80 -15.23
C LEU A 792 -1.18 15.59 -14.75
N ALA A 793 -2.08 15.31 -15.68
CA ALA A 793 -3.45 14.94 -15.39
C ALA A 793 -3.80 13.62 -16.09
N ALA A 794 -4.51 12.76 -15.40
CA ALA A 794 -5.08 11.54 -15.96
C ALA A 794 -6.58 11.74 -16.12
N GLU A 795 -7.07 11.60 -17.34
CA GLU A 795 -8.51 11.67 -17.62
C GLU A 795 -9.24 10.46 -17.04
N SER A 796 -10.47 10.66 -16.59
CA SER A 796 -11.30 9.61 -15.99
C SER A 796 -12.52 9.24 -16.84
N ASP A 797 -12.59 9.65 -18.10
CA ASP A 797 -13.72 9.35 -18.97
C ASP A 797 -13.59 7.98 -19.67
N TYR A 798 -14.13 6.96 -19.03
CA TYR A 798 -14.25 5.61 -19.57
C TYR A 798 -15.47 5.41 -20.49
N THR A 799 -16.29 6.42 -20.68
CA THR A 799 -17.44 6.34 -21.62
C THR A 799 -16.99 6.45 -23.07
N VAL A 800 -15.85 7.11 -23.30
CA VAL A 800 -15.26 7.34 -24.63
C VAL A 800 -14.18 6.30 -24.97
N THR A 801 -13.39 5.89 -23.98
CA THR A 801 -12.28 4.94 -24.17
C THR A 801 -12.06 4.08 -22.95
N ASP A 802 -11.67 2.82 -23.16
CA ASP A 802 -11.26 1.91 -22.07
C ASP A 802 -9.90 2.32 -21.46
N HIS A 803 -9.18 3.22 -22.12
CA HIS A 803 -7.85 3.69 -21.72
C HIS A 803 -7.79 5.22 -21.82
N PRO A 804 -8.29 5.95 -20.77
CA PRO A 804 -8.20 7.40 -20.74
C PRO A 804 -6.73 7.86 -20.79
N PRO A 805 -6.43 8.93 -21.56
CA PRO A 805 -5.06 9.41 -21.72
C PRO A 805 -4.53 10.15 -20.50
N LEU A 806 -3.20 10.23 -20.43
CA LEU A 806 -2.49 11.15 -19.55
C LEU A 806 -2.15 12.42 -20.33
N VAL A 807 -2.46 13.58 -19.76
CA VAL A 807 -2.14 14.88 -20.34
C VAL A 807 -1.00 15.48 -19.53
N ALA A 808 0.15 15.63 -20.15
CA ALA A 808 1.32 16.29 -19.56
C ALA A 808 1.50 17.69 -20.13
N VAL A 809 1.66 18.66 -19.25
CA VAL A 809 1.86 20.07 -19.63
C VAL A 809 3.19 20.55 -19.05
N PRO A 810 4.28 20.48 -19.85
CA PRO A 810 5.57 21.04 -19.46
C PRO A 810 5.55 22.58 -19.54
N LEU A 811 5.98 23.23 -18.46
CA LEU A 811 6.07 24.70 -18.37
C LEU A 811 7.47 25.21 -18.74
N GLY A 812 8.43 24.32 -18.85
CA GLY A 812 9.83 24.63 -19.14
C GLY A 812 10.61 25.11 -17.90
N ASN A 813 11.89 24.75 -17.85
CA ASN A 813 12.74 25.08 -16.70
C ASN A 813 13.09 26.57 -16.56
N ASN A 814 12.84 27.38 -17.59
CA ASN A 814 13.16 28.81 -17.59
C ASN A 814 11.94 29.70 -17.29
N THR A 815 10.81 29.12 -16.95
CA THR A 815 9.60 29.87 -16.59
C THR A 815 9.54 30.07 -15.08
N ASN A 816 9.33 31.31 -14.66
CA ASN A 816 9.20 31.65 -13.24
C ASN A 816 7.76 31.46 -12.78
N VAL A 817 7.23 30.23 -12.94
CA VAL A 817 5.86 29.90 -12.58
C VAL A 817 5.80 29.58 -11.09
N ARG A 818 4.91 30.27 -10.38
CA ARG A 818 4.67 30.00 -8.96
C ARG A 818 4.18 28.58 -8.76
N GLY A 819 4.83 27.83 -7.84
CA GLY A 819 4.35 26.51 -7.39
C GLY A 819 3.60 26.59 -6.06
N PRO A 820 2.98 25.49 -5.61
CA PRO A 820 2.24 25.41 -4.35
C PRO A 820 3.05 25.88 -3.14
N TYR A 821 4.30 25.50 -3.04
CA TYR A 821 5.19 25.93 -1.94
C TYR A 821 5.39 27.45 -1.90
N GLN A 822 5.56 28.11 -3.07
CA GLN A 822 5.69 29.57 -3.13
C GLN A 822 4.36 30.26 -2.82
N PHE A 823 3.25 29.68 -3.27
CA PHE A 823 1.92 30.18 -2.92
C PHE A 823 1.72 30.17 -1.40
N ASP A 824 2.09 29.10 -0.73
CA ASP A 824 2.01 28.97 0.72
C ASP A 824 2.90 29.99 1.46
N ASN A 825 4.14 30.15 1.01
CA ASN A 825 5.04 31.16 1.59
C ASN A 825 4.49 32.57 1.44
N ASN A 826 3.93 32.92 0.28
CA ASN A 826 3.34 34.22 0.07
C ASN A 826 2.07 34.40 0.91
N SER A 827 1.25 33.36 1.05
CA SER A 827 0.09 33.34 1.93
C SER A 827 0.49 33.59 3.40
N ASN A 828 1.57 32.95 3.85
CA ASN A 828 2.09 33.08 5.21
C ASN A 828 2.65 34.49 5.51
N THR A 829 3.14 35.21 4.47
CA THR A 829 3.70 36.54 4.61
C THR A 829 2.70 37.65 4.32
N ASP A 830 1.54 37.32 3.76
CA ASP A 830 0.46 38.31 3.55
C ASP A 830 -0.07 38.84 4.90
N PRO A 831 -0.17 40.17 5.09
CA PRO A 831 -0.56 40.71 6.39
C PRO A 831 -1.97 40.30 6.85
N ALA A 832 -2.94 40.21 5.96
CA ALA A 832 -4.31 39.83 6.31
C ALA A 832 -4.39 38.34 6.73
N ILE A 833 -3.75 37.47 5.96
CA ILE A 833 -3.72 36.04 6.22
C ILE A 833 -2.92 35.74 7.51
N SER A 834 -1.74 36.37 7.65
CA SER A 834 -0.87 36.19 8.83
C SER A 834 -1.56 36.66 10.11
N GLN A 835 -2.28 37.79 10.05
CA GLN A 835 -3.06 38.28 11.18
C GLN A 835 -4.15 37.28 11.61
N GLN A 836 -4.91 36.74 10.66
CA GLN A 836 -5.96 35.75 10.99
C GLN A 836 -5.38 34.46 11.55
N ARG A 837 -4.25 33.97 11.00
CA ARG A 837 -3.56 32.81 11.53
C ARG A 837 -3.13 33.01 12.99
N THR A 838 -2.55 34.15 13.30
CA THR A 838 -2.11 34.48 14.67
C THR A 838 -3.31 34.59 15.60
N LEU A 839 -4.34 35.35 15.23
CA LEU A 839 -5.53 35.54 16.06
C LEU A 839 -6.27 34.25 16.36
N LEU A 840 -6.39 33.36 15.36
CA LEU A 840 -7.13 32.11 15.48
C LEU A 840 -6.26 30.95 16.00
N GLY A 841 -4.94 31.06 15.90
CA GLY A 841 -4.01 30.06 16.41
C GLY A 841 -3.64 30.23 17.90
N GLU A 842 -3.73 31.43 18.47
CA GLU A 842 -3.31 31.73 19.84
C GLU A 842 -4.45 31.68 20.88
N SER A 843 -5.70 31.76 20.46
CA SER A 843 -6.87 31.94 21.36
C SER A 843 -7.51 30.62 21.82
N GLY A 844 -6.76 29.53 21.95
CA GLY A 844 -7.33 28.23 22.35
C GLY A 844 -7.90 27.43 21.18
N SER A 845 -7.50 27.77 19.96
CA SER A 845 -7.79 27.03 18.73
C SER A 845 -6.52 26.77 17.93
N GLN A 846 -6.59 25.83 17.02
CA GLN A 846 -5.53 25.46 16.10
C GLN A 846 -5.98 25.77 14.66
N VAL A 847 -5.10 26.38 13.89
CA VAL A 847 -5.32 26.55 12.45
C VAL A 847 -4.87 25.28 11.72
N VAL A 848 -5.74 24.74 10.89
CA VAL A 848 -5.46 23.63 9.99
C VAL A 848 -5.65 24.13 8.55
N LEU A 849 -4.64 23.94 7.72
CA LEU A 849 -4.72 24.30 6.30
C LEU A 849 -5.02 23.03 5.49
N GLY A 850 -6.01 23.10 4.62
CA GLY A 850 -6.29 22.00 3.68
C GLY A 850 -5.25 21.92 2.57
N ASN A 851 -5.44 21.01 1.64
CA ASN A 851 -4.55 20.83 0.50
C ASN A 851 -4.59 22.04 -0.44
N VAL A 852 -3.44 22.35 -1.04
CA VAL A 852 -3.39 23.37 -2.09
C VAL A 852 -3.94 22.77 -3.38
N ILE A 853 -4.93 23.42 -3.96
CA ILE A 853 -5.50 23.08 -5.25
C ILE A 853 -4.93 24.04 -6.29
N VAL A 854 -4.46 23.49 -7.40
CA VAL A 854 -3.92 24.28 -8.52
C VAL A 854 -4.84 24.07 -9.70
N LEU A 855 -5.46 25.12 -10.17
CA LEU A 855 -6.41 25.08 -11.30
C LEU A 855 -5.76 25.74 -12.52
N PRO A 856 -5.42 24.94 -13.56
CA PRO A 856 -5.00 25.50 -14.84
C PRO A 856 -6.21 26.01 -15.64
N PHE A 857 -6.02 27.06 -16.43
CA PHE A 857 -6.99 27.57 -17.37
C PHE A 857 -6.44 27.55 -18.80
N ASN A 858 -7.31 27.57 -19.79
CA ASN A 858 -6.97 27.45 -21.22
C ASN A 858 -6.11 28.58 -21.78
N ASP A 859 -6.00 29.68 -21.06
CA ASP A 859 -5.16 30.84 -21.40
C ASP A 859 -3.73 30.77 -20.84
N ASP A 860 -3.30 29.60 -20.37
CA ASP A 860 -2.01 29.36 -19.72
C ASP A 860 -1.88 30.08 -18.36
N SER A 861 -2.97 30.25 -17.62
CA SER A 861 -2.99 30.85 -16.30
C SER A 861 -3.31 29.83 -15.20
N PHE A 862 -3.01 30.19 -13.95
CA PHE A 862 -3.26 29.36 -12.78
C PHE A 862 -3.98 30.13 -11.67
N LEU A 863 -4.97 29.49 -11.07
CA LEU A 863 -5.57 29.90 -9.80
C LEU A 863 -5.22 28.87 -8.73
N PHE A 864 -4.69 29.36 -7.61
CA PHE A 864 -4.42 28.56 -6.42
C PHE A 864 -5.57 28.75 -5.44
N VAL A 865 -6.03 27.64 -4.85
CA VAL A 865 -7.09 27.67 -3.83
C VAL A 865 -6.63 26.82 -2.64
N ARG A 866 -6.81 27.33 -1.42
CA ARG A 866 -6.49 26.60 -0.20
C ARG A 866 -7.51 26.83 0.89
N PRO A 867 -8.15 25.79 1.42
CA PRO A 867 -9.04 25.88 2.58
C PRO A 867 -8.29 26.23 3.86
N PHE A 868 -8.90 27.04 4.71
CA PHE A 868 -8.37 27.45 5.98
C PHE A 868 -9.37 27.08 7.09
N TYR A 869 -9.05 26.05 7.84
CA TYR A 869 -9.88 25.54 8.94
C TYR A 869 -9.38 26.04 10.28
N VAL A 870 -10.32 26.10 11.23
CA VAL A 870 -10.04 26.37 12.64
C VAL A 870 -10.60 25.22 13.47
N LEU A 871 -9.74 24.59 14.24
CA LEU A 871 -10.07 23.51 15.16
C LEU A 871 -9.96 24.01 16.59
N PRO A 872 -11.03 24.02 17.37
CA PRO A 872 -10.96 24.38 18.79
C PRO A 872 -10.05 23.42 19.58
N ASN A 873 -9.19 23.95 20.47
CA ASN A 873 -8.36 23.12 21.31
C ASN A 873 -9.21 22.27 22.26
N GLN A 874 -9.00 20.97 22.29
CA GLN A 874 -9.82 19.99 23.00
C GLN A 874 -9.74 20.11 24.52
N SER A 875 -10.47 21.03 25.12
CA SER A 875 -10.77 20.96 26.57
C SER A 875 -12.23 20.62 26.89
N SER A 876 -13.12 20.53 25.89
CA SER A 876 -14.57 20.38 26.08
C SER A 876 -15.23 19.25 25.26
N GLY A 877 -14.49 18.34 24.71
CA GLY A 877 -15.05 17.07 24.21
C GLY A 877 -15.84 17.10 22.89
N VAL A 878 -15.99 18.25 22.24
CA VAL A 878 -16.71 18.42 20.97
C VAL A 878 -15.95 19.41 20.10
N SER A 879 -15.13 18.91 19.20
CA SER A 879 -14.30 19.76 18.37
C SER A 879 -14.14 19.16 16.98
N PHE A 880 -14.53 19.89 15.95
CA PHE A 880 -14.31 19.57 14.55
C PHE A 880 -13.74 20.74 13.79
N PRO A 881 -12.98 20.52 12.70
CA PRO A 881 -12.47 21.57 11.84
C PRO A 881 -13.62 22.34 11.21
N GLN A 882 -13.66 23.66 11.40
CA GLN A 882 -14.61 24.55 10.77
C GLN A 882 -13.90 25.35 9.68
N LEU A 883 -14.41 25.33 8.46
CA LEU A 883 -13.89 26.16 7.38
C LEU A 883 -14.22 27.63 7.70
N ARG A 884 -13.20 28.44 7.93
CA ARG A 884 -13.36 29.87 8.27
C ARG A 884 -13.01 30.80 7.13
N TYR A 885 -12.05 30.42 6.33
CA TYR A 885 -11.60 31.20 5.19
C TYR A 885 -11.19 30.30 4.02
N VAL A 886 -11.20 30.89 2.84
CA VAL A 886 -10.60 30.38 1.62
C VAL A 886 -9.47 31.32 1.22
N ILE A 887 -8.27 30.80 1.05
CA ILE A 887 -7.13 31.52 0.51
C ILE A 887 -7.10 31.27 -1.00
N VAL A 888 -7.05 32.33 -1.78
CA VAL A 888 -6.88 32.23 -3.24
C VAL A 888 -5.64 33.01 -3.67
N GLY A 889 -5.07 32.61 -4.81
CA GLY A 889 -3.93 33.34 -5.36
C GLY A 889 -3.70 33.10 -6.83
N THR A 890 -2.96 34.01 -7.44
CA THR A 890 -2.46 33.92 -8.80
C THR A 890 -0.93 33.94 -8.80
N GLN A 891 -0.30 34.09 -9.94
CA GLN A 891 1.16 34.24 -10.03
C GLN A 891 1.73 35.39 -9.16
N ASN A 892 0.97 36.45 -8.92
CA ASN A 892 1.50 37.68 -8.31
C ASN A 892 0.81 38.09 -7.01
N SER A 893 -0.36 37.56 -6.72
CA SER A 893 -1.21 38.01 -5.62
C SER A 893 -1.76 36.86 -4.81
N VAL A 894 -2.11 37.12 -3.56
CA VAL A 894 -2.89 36.23 -2.68
C VAL A 894 -3.98 37.06 -1.99
N ALA A 895 -5.09 36.42 -1.67
CA ALA A 895 -6.19 37.03 -0.93
C ALA A 895 -6.91 36.02 -0.04
N LEU A 896 -7.64 36.53 0.94
CA LEU A 896 -8.41 35.76 1.91
C LEU A 896 -9.88 36.23 1.86
N GLY A 897 -10.78 35.29 1.84
CA GLY A 897 -12.22 35.52 1.96
C GLY A 897 -12.91 34.49 2.83
N THR A 898 -14.10 34.73 3.30
CA THR A 898 -14.91 33.79 4.08
C THR A 898 -15.58 32.73 3.19
N SER A 899 -15.54 32.89 1.89
CA SER A 899 -15.99 31.97 0.86
C SER A 899 -15.14 32.13 -0.39
N LEU A 900 -15.23 31.21 -1.36
CA LEU A 900 -14.52 31.39 -2.64
C LEU A 900 -14.91 32.69 -3.36
N PRO A 901 -16.20 33.05 -3.49
CA PRO A 901 -16.55 34.34 -4.10
C PRO A 901 -15.92 35.54 -3.40
N THR A 902 -16.00 35.63 -2.07
CA THR A 902 -15.43 36.75 -1.33
C THR A 902 -13.90 36.81 -1.41
N ALA A 903 -13.25 35.66 -1.52
CA ALA A 903 -11.81 35.56 -1.72
C ALA A 903 -11.41 36.08 -3.13
N LEU A 904 -12.17 35.72 -4.16
CA LEU A 904 -11.97 36.22 -5.53
C LEU A 904 -12.27 37.69 -5.65
N GLU A 905 -13.32 38.23 -5.00
CA GLU A 905 -13.60 39.67 -4.91
C GLU A 905 -12.41 40.42 -4.30
N ALA A 906 -11.84 39.90 -3.23
CA ALA A 906 -10.65 40.47 -2.60
C ALA A 906 -9.41 40.37 -3.50
N LEU A 907 -9.22 39.28 -4.19
CA LEU A 907 -8.07 39.04 -5.08
C LEU A 907 -8.05 40.01 -6.25
N TYR A 908 -9.21 40.25 -6.87
CA TYR A 908 -9.36 41.08 -8.04
C TYR A 908 -9.81 42.53 -7.71
N ASN A 909 -9.96 42.82 -6.43
CA ASN A 909 -10.41 44.14 -5.94
C ASN A 909 -11.73 44.60 -6.64
N THR A 910 -12.72 43.74 -6.66
CA THR A 910 -14.03 43.95 -7.27
C THR A 910 -15.14 43.64 -6.28
N THR A 911 -16.33 44.19 -6.52
CA THR A 911 -17.55 43.82 -5.78
C THR A 911 -18.58 43.11 -6.65
N SER A 912 -18.21 42.76 -7.88
CA SER A 912 -19.11 42.13 -8.85
C SER A 912 -18.34 41.02 -9.58
N LEU A 913 -18.69 39.80 -9.28
CA LEU A 913 -18.19 38.62 -9.97
C LEU A 913 -19.03 38.31 -11.22
N PRO A 914 -18.48 37.67 -12.25
CA PRO A 914 -19.24 37.13 -13.37
C PRO A 914 -20.40 36.25 -12.94
N ALA A 915 -21.45 36.19 -13.77
CA ALA A 915 -22.56 35.28 -13.55
C ALA A 915 -22.05 33.82 -13.54
N GLY A 916 -22.42 33.05 -12.54
CA GLY A 916 -21.90 31.67 -12.32
C GLY A 916 -20.91 31.57 -11.18
N LEU A 917 -20.20 32.62 -10.83
CA LEU A 917 -19.35 32.71 -9.62
C LEU A 917 -20.11 33.25 -8.40
N ASN A 918 -21.25 33.88 -8.61
CA ASN A 918 -22.12 34.28 -7.52
C ASN A 918 -22.93 33.08 -7.06
N PRO A 919 -22.88 32.66 -5.79
CA PRO A 919 -23.82 31.70 -5.28
C PRO A 919 -25.22 32.24 -5.55
N THR A 920 -26.08 31.45 -6.15
CA THR A 920 -27.51 31.72 -6.22
C THR A 920 -28.02 31.76 -4.78
N THR A 921 -27.92 32.92 -4.15
CA THR A 921 -28.63 33.22 -2.91
C THR A 921 -30.10 33.23 -3.22
N THR A 922 -30.72 32.09 -3.34
CA THR A 922 -32.15 31.95 -3.03
C THR A 922 -32.27 32.03 -1.51
N SER A 923 -31.96 33.21 -0.98
CA SER A 923 -32.45 33.55 0.36
C SER A 923 -33.97 33.50 0.28
N PRO A 924 -34.64 32.63 1.02
CA PRO A 924 -36.09 32.64 1.07
C PRO A 924 -36.46 34.04 1.56
N SER A 925 -37.07 34.83 0.66
CA SER A 925 -37.66 36.10 1.03
C SER A 925 -38.54 35.86 2.25
N PRO A 926 -38.37 36.57 3.38
CA PRO A 926 -39.20 36.31 4.54
C PRO A 926 -40.66 36.57 4.13
N SER A 927 -41.45 35.50 4.18
CA SER A 927 -42.90 35.53 3.98
C SER A 927 -43.47 36.60 4.90
N PRO A 928 -44.28 37.55 4.45
CA PRO A 928 -44.78 38.59 5.30
C PRO A 928 -45.67 37.98 6.38
N SER A 929 -45.20 38.14 7.62
CA SER A 929 -45.97 37.78 8.81
C SER A 929 -47.32 38.46 8.80
N PRO A 930 -48.46 37.74 9.00
CA PRO A 930 -49.75 38.36 8.97
C PRO A 930 -49.85 39.44 10.08
N SER A 931 -50.18 40.64 9.67
CA SER A 931 -50.43 41.78 10.54
C SER A 931 -51.56 41.47 11.56
N PRO A 932 -51.39 41.66 12.86
CA PRO A 932 -52.48 41.46 13.81
C PRO A 932 -53.47 42.60 13.71
N SER A 933 -54.76 42.26 13.60
CA SER A 933 -55.91 43.14 13.61
C SER A 933 -56.03 43.89 14.97
N PRO A 934 -56.38 45.19 14.96
CA PRO A 934 -56.39 45.97 16.19
C PRO A 934 -57.63 45.67 17.00
N SER A 935 -57.46 45.51 18.31
CA SER A 935 -58.55 45.55 19.30
C SER A 935 -58.46 46.83 20.12
N PRO A 936 -59.58 47.47 20.44
CA PRO A 936 -59.65 48.84 20.91
C PRO A 936 -59.59 49.01 22.43
N GLY A 937 -58.88 50.06 22.86
CA GLY A 937 -59.21 50.93 23.95
C GLY A 937 -58.79 50.56 25.38
N ALA A 938 -57.74 51.25 25.86
CA ALA A 938 -57.71 51.75 27.26
C ALA A 938 -56.71 52.91 27.36
N THR A 939 -57.19 53.95 28.02
CA THR A 939 -56.61 55.29 28.22
C THR A 939 -55.37 55.29 29.10
N PRO A 940 -54.44 56.28 29.00
CA PRO A 940 -53.15 56.29 29.65
C PRO A 940 -53.23 56.93 31.07
N THR A 941 -52.34 56.53 31.92
CA THR A 941 -51.93 57.18 33.14
C THR A 941 -50.41 57.30 33.20
N PRO A 942 -49.86 58.41 33.60
CA PRO A 942 -48.47 58.78 33.37
C PRO A 942 -47.51 58.36 34.50
N SER A 943 -46.27 58.20 34.09
CA SER A 943 -45.06 58.50 34.83
C SER A 943 -44.43 57.49 35.76
N ALA A 944 -43.29 57.00 35.35
CA ALA A 944 -42.05 57.19 36.14
C ALA A 944 -40.86 56.84 35.18
N SER A 945 -39.87 57.70 35.14
CA SER A 945 -38.60 57.45 34.45
C SER A 945 -37.95 56.18 34.97
N PRO A 946 -37.52 55.25 34.08
CA PRO A 946 -36.65 54.18 34.50
C PRO A 946 -35.19 54.61 34.44
N THR A 947 -34.52 54.47 35.57
CA THR A 947 -33.07 54.40 35.68
C THR A 947 -32.56 53.34 34.74
N ALA A 948 -31.61 53.72 33.92
CA ALA A 948 -30.95 52.79 32.96
C ALA A 948 -30.30 51.65 33.72
N SER A 949 -30.71 50.43 33.41
CA SER A 949 -29.93 49.22 33.72
C SER A 949 -28.75 49.16 32.75
N PRO A 950 -27.56 48.79 33.26
CA PRO A 950 -26.38 48.62 32.37
C PRO A 950 -26.56 47.40 31.46
N PRO A 951 -25.95 47.39 30.30
CA PRO A 951 -26.01 46.22 29.40
C PRO A 951 -25.34 45.01 30.04
N ALA A 952 -25.95 43.84 29.92
CA ALA A 952 -25.40 42.59 30.34
C ALA A 952 -24.10 42.28 29.53
N GLY A 953 -22.97 42.05 30.24
CA GLY A 953 -21.77 41.46 29.69
C GLY A 953 -20.46 42.25 29.78
N GLY A 954 -20.36 43.26 30.69
CA GLY A 954 -19.07 43.94 30.92
C GLY A 954 -18.49 43.56 32.30
N TYR A 955 -17.20 43.20 32.34
CA TYR A 955 -16.44 43.01 33.56
C TYR A 955 -16.43 44.30 34.41
N THR A 956 -16.50 44.10 35.75
CA THR A 956 -16.35 45.24 36.65
C THR A 956 -14.92 45.78 36.61
N PRO A 957 -14.70 47.06 37.03
CA PRO A 957 -13.35 47.63 37.10
C PRO A 957 -12.37 46.83 37.98
N GLN A 958 -12.88 46.09 38.93
CA GLN A 958 -12.09 45.22 39.83
C GLN A 958 -11.70 43.91 39.12
N GLU A 959 -12.59 43.33 38.37
CA GLU A 959 -12.31 42.17 37.53
C GLU A 959 -11.30 42.48 36.41
N LEU A 960 -11.45 43.64 35.76
CA LEU A 960 -10.50 44.11 34.74
C LEU A 960 -9.11 44.38 35.31
N ALA A 961 -9.01 44.87 36.56
CA ALA A 961 -7.71 45.01 37.24
C ALA A 961 -7.02 43.66 37.48
N ILE A 962 -7.75 42.66 37.99
CA ILE A 962 -7.21 41.30 38.19
C ILE A 962 -6.81 40.65 36.87
N ILE A 963 -7.59 40.80 35.82
CA ILE A 963 -7.24 40.33 34.46
C ILE A 963 -5.96 41.00 33.97
N GLY A 964 -5.77 42.30 34.18
CA GLY A 964 -4.56 43.03 33.87
C GLY A 964 -3.34 42.53 34.62
N ASP A 965 -3.50 42.21 35.91
CA ASP A 965 -2.44 41.63 36.73
C ASP A 965 -2.09 40.19 36.30
N LEU A 966 -3.07 39.37 35.91
CA LEU A 966 -2.86 38.04 35.36
C LEU A 966 -2.01 38.09 34.09
N VAL A 967 -2.30 38.99 33.16
CA VAL A 967 -1.54 39.15 31.93
C VAL A 967 -0.08 39.58 32.19
N THR A 968 0.10 40.42 33.20
CA THR A 968 1.43 40.88 33.61
C THR A 968 2.23 39.76 34.27
N GLN A 969 1.61 38.98 35.12
CA GLN A 969 2.27 37.85 35.79
C GLN A 969 2.61 36.72 34.82
N GLU A 970 1.77 36.49 33.82
CA GLU A 970 2.07 35.54 32.77
C GLU A 970 3.27 35.97 31.92
N ALA A 971 3.38 37.25 31.56
CA ALA A 971 4.54 37.78 30.89
C ALA A 971 5.82 37.65 31.72
N ASN A 972 5.75 37.90 33.02
CA ASN A 972 6.87 37.70 33.94
C ASN A 972 7.26 36.21 34.04
N LEU A 973 6.29 35.30 34.15
CA LEU A 973 6.52 33.87 34.21
C LEU A 973 7.28 33.37 32.94
N LYS A 974 6.88 33.82 31.77
CA LYS A 974 7.57 33.50 30.49
C LYS A 974 9.00 34.04 30.47
N ALA A 975 9.20 35.27 30.92
CA ALA A 975 10.53 35.88 30.97
C ALA A 975 11.45 35.18 31.98
N ASP A 976 10.93 34.78 33.14
CA ASP A 976 11.67 34.09 34.15
C ASP A 976 12.08 32.66 33.72
N TYR A 977 11.21 31.93 33.03
CA TYR A 977 11.57 30.64 32.40
C TYR A 977 12.61 30.83 31.30
N ALA A 978 12.47 31.83 30.46
CA ALA A 978 13.45 32.13 29.40
C ALA A 978 14.83 32.51 29.95
N SER A 979 14.90 33.13 31.13
CA SER A 979 16.14 33.49 31.80
C SER A 979 16.73 32.37 32.71
N GLY A 980 16.00 31.25 32.86
CA GLY A 980 16.37 30.14 33.77
C GLY A 980 16.18 30.46 35.25
N ASN A 981 15.46 31.53 35.58
CA ASN A 981 15.20 31.93 36.97
C ASN A 981 13.98 31.20 37.58
N LEU A 982 14.14 29.92 37.89
CA LEU A 982 13.07 29.04 38.36
C LEU A 982 12.43 29.51 39.69
N ALA A 983 13.18 30.26 40.52
CA ALA A 983 12.64 30.79 41.78
C ALA A 983 11.66 31.94 41.54
N ALA A 984 11.97 32.87 40.63
CA ALA A 984 11.06 33.95 40.23
C ALA A 984 9.87 33.40 39.45
N ALA A 985 10.07 32.41 38.57
CA ALA A 985 8.99 31.74 37.87
C ALA A 985 8.00 31.06 38.84
N GLY A 986 8.49 30.43 39.92
CA GLY A 986 7.64 29.88 40.98
C GLY A 986 6.83 30.95 41.71
N GLN A 987 7.39 32.13 41.92
CA GLN A 987 6.66 33.26 42.53
C GLN A 987 5.59 33.85 41.59
N ALA A 988 5.90 34.02 40.32
CA ALA A 988 4.94 34.47 39.31
C ALA A 988 3.78 33.46 39.15
N GLN A 989 4.06 32.16 39.13
CA GLN A 989 3.03 31.14 39.11
C GLN A 989 2.12 31.14 40.36
N ALA A 990 2.70 31.40 41.54
CA ALA A 990 1.92 31.52 42.77
C ALA A 990 1.02 32.77 42.78
N ALA A 991 1.48 33.90 42.21
CA ALA A 991 0.69 35.10 42.02
C ALA A 991 -0.48 34.87 41.06
N ILE A 992 -0.24 34.23 39.92
CA ILE A 992 -1.27 33.83 38.95
C ILE A 992 -2.37 33.00 39.64
N ASN A 993 -2.00 32.00 40.40
CA ASN A 993 -2.96 31.16 41.12
C ASN A 993 -3.78 31.93 42.15
N ALA A 994 -3.20 32.94 42.84
CA ALA A 994 -3.88 33.83 43.76
C ALA A 994 -4.91 34.72 43.01
N ASP A 995 -4.51 35.31 41.90
CA ASP A 995 -5.35 36.18 41.08
C ASP A 995 -6.54 35.40 40.48
N ILE A 996 -6.29 34.17 39.97
CA ILE A 996 -7.35 33.28 39.50
C ILE A 996 -8.35 32.95 40.62
N SER A 997 -7.86 32.67 41.83
CA SER A 997 -8.70 32.40 42.99
C SER A 997 -9.56 33.60 43.37
N GLN A 998 -9.01 34.81 43.31
CA GLN A 998 -9.70 36.05 43.60
C GLN A 998 -10.75 36.41 42.52
N LEU A 999 -10.41 36.22 41.26
CA LEU A 999 -11.33 36.39 40.14
C LEU A 999 -12.50 35.40 40.23
N SER A 1000 -12.21 34.11 40.57
CA SER A 1000 -13.23 33.09 40.78
C SER A 1000 -14.21 33.44 41.91
N GLN A 1001 -13.72 34.01 43.00
CA GLN A 1001 -14.57 34.48 44.12
C GLN A 1001 -15.46 35.65 43.71
N LEU A 1002 -14.94 36.59 42.91
CA LEU A 1002 -15.71 37.73 42.41
C LEU A 1002 -16.79 37.28 41.43
N LEU A 1003 -16.46 36.40 40.51
CA LEU A 1003 -17.43 35.85 39.54
C LEU A 1003 -18.51 34.98 40.23
N ALA A 1004 -18.15 34.19 41.24
CA ALA A 1004 -19.10 33.42 42.05
C ALA A 1004 -20.05 34.31 42.84
N SER A 1005 -19.58 35.47 43.34
CA SER A 1005 -20.42 36.49 43.97
C SER A 1005 -21.39 37.18 43.00
N GLY A 1006 -21.05 37.17 41.71
CA GLY A 1006 -21.88 37.67 40.59
C GLY A 1006 -22.82 36.61 40.02
N GLY A 1007 -22.83 35.41 40.52
CA GLY A 1007 -23.71 34.29 40.07
C GLY A 1007 -23.15 33.44 38.94
N VAL A 1008 -21.85 33.56 38.61
CA VAL A 1008 -21.15 32.75 37.62
C VAL A 1008 -20.26 31.73 38.31
N THR A 1009 -20.46 30.42 38.09
CA THR A 1009 -19.60 29.34 38.58
C THR A 1009 -18.58 28.95 37.54
N LEU A 1010 -17.29 29.14 37.86
CA LEU A 1010 -16.18 28.59 37.02
C LEU A 1010 -15.91 27.12 37.38
N PRO A 1011 -15.52 26.27 36.40
CA PRO A 1011 -15.12 24.90 36.68
C PRO A 1011 -13.82 24.88 37.49
N THR A 1012 -13.76 24.07 38.53
CA THR A 1012 -12.59 23.90 39.40
C THR A 1012 -11.47 23.22 38.62
N PRO A 1013 -10.25 23.75 38.59
CA PRO A 1013 -9.14 23.09 37.92
C PRO A 1013 -8.77 21.79 38.64
N THR A 1014 -8.82 20.70 37.93
CA THR A 1014 -8.37 19.40 38.42
C THR A 1014 -6.84 19.41 38.53
N ALA A 1015 -6.33 19.20 39.74
CA ALA A 1015 -4.90 19.11 39.96
C ALA A 1015 -4.28 17.97 39.18
N ALA A 1016 -3.34 18.27 38.31
CA ALA A 1016 -2.56 17.26 37.59
C ALA A 1016 -1.70 16.47 38.56
N SER A 1017 -1.89 15.14 38.58
CA SER A 1017 -1.04 14.22 39.35
C SER A 1017 0.39 14.23 38.77
N PRO A 1018 1.43 14.21 39.59
CA PRO A 1018 2.80 14.18 39.11
C PRO A 1018 3.12 12.83 38.48
N THR A 1019 3.53 12.86 37.22
CA THR A 1019 4.12 11.71 36.50
C THR A 1019 5.51 11.43 37.09
N PRO A 1020 5.91 10.19 37.39
CA PRO A 1020 7.28 9.89 37.78
C PRO A 1020 8.18 9.93 36.56
N SER A 1021 9.28 10.66 36.67
CA SER A 1021 10.40 10.70 35.71
C SER A 1021 11.22 9.39 35.68
N PRO A 1022 12.07 9.16 34.68
CA PRO A 1022 12.38 7.92 33.98
C PRO A 1022 13.20 6.89 34.76
#